data_59cff7efcd026e2151d36840f6a50092
#
_entry.id   59cff7efcd026e2151d36840f6a50092
#
_cell.length_a   1.000
_cell.length_b   1.000
_cell.length_c   1.000
_cell.angle_alpha   90.00
_cell.angle_beta   90.00
_cell.angle_gamma   90.00
#
_symmetry.space_group_name_H-M   'P 1'
#
loop_
_entity.id
_entity.type
_entity.pdbx_description
1 polymer ?
#
loop_
_entity_poly.entity_id
_entity_poly.type
_entity_poly.pdbx_seq_one_letter_code
_entity_poly.pdbx_strand_id
1 'polypeptide(L)'
;MSLSASTQRRTIRISAIAAGLLASGVVLADAHLDPQLVQKLATTLPASELQIVVSYKQSGPVTAGQVAAMKVLGITKGITMRKLPIAGALATPAEVQALAKRTDVASIYWNAPLRYSNAEARKLSGAARTVENPGDYGRAIPFSGAGVTVVVNDSGIDATHLDLQYGNHVVQNTQGVTNLAAWDSMLPITYVEGVPNTDWGSGHGTHVAGTIGGTGARSNGLYRGVAPGASLVGYGSGAVLLILDAVGGLDYAATNQFSYRYPIRVTSNSWGSSGKFDPLNPVNIATYELYKRGIVSVFAAGNDGAGEDTHNPYAQSPWVISVGASEKDAVLTSFSSRGKRGETGTFTMPDGKSWTYINEPTIVAPGVDIVSTRDPLGALPPLAADLDAATIAPAYLPFYTTMSGTSMATPHVAGIIALILEANPNLTPAQVKDLLKRTATNMTGRLPWEAGAGHVNAYTAVAQAAGLRNDFGATVNSLRAFNSNAVLVAGAAPIPFSILFSPVGTVENKAFEVGPKVAWVAARAVVDANTVAIVLTDPDGNRYGSAIALPVIGDTIVAGAPGKAGTWHITVRGIGSVSGTAVDPLKVTNGYAAPGYVDGEISFLNSGGYTGMNDVATHPARQAIEFAVANRLVDGYSDSQFRPDQVLKRSELAQYLLMGQSVRQYLPFNGKPSFTDVSTGTAAYAYAESAVARGGALRDLSQRQLGVMGLLNGKFYPNDNVTRVSLAYSLVQSAALQAEAIAFSGPLTAFYDGKRIPVEDVASIAASLRGYVQLALDRGLINARFTVTQGPDDLAPTLHAYFDPTKTVTRSSFAVAAGRYLTYYQSAED
;
A
#
# COMPACT_ATOMS: atom_id res chain seq x y z
N MET A 1 -38.77 21.90 -30.63
CA MET A 1 -37.63 22.78 -30.77
C MET A 1 -36.42 22.06 -30.16
N SER A 2 -35.55 21.65 -31.04
CA SER A 2 -34.33 20.88 -30.75
C SER A 2 -33.25 21.74 -30.11
N LEU A 3 -32.52 21.22 -29.12
CA LEU A 3 -31.17 21.63 -28.82
C LEU A 3 -30.33 20.38 -28.48
N SER A 4 -29.50 20.08 -29.44
CA SER A 4 -28.51 19.02 -29.38
C SER A 4 -27.34 19.45 -28.46
N ALA A 5 -26.97 18.60 -27.49
CA ALA A 5 -25.71 18.69 -26.77
C ALA A 5 -24.72 17.72 -27.41
N SER A 6 -23.70 18.24 -28.06
CA SER A 6 -22.62 17.49 -28.66
C SER A 6 -21.64 16.99 -27.60
N THR A 7 -21.62 15.69 -27.39
CA THR A 7 -20.58 15.01 -26.60
C THR A 7 -19.33 14.83 -27.49
N GLN A 8 -18.30 15.64 -27.29
CA GLN A 8 -17.00 15.40 -27.91
C GLN A 8 -16.31 14.19 -27.24
N ARG A 9 -16.44 13.04 -27.86
CA ARG A 9 -15.53 11.94 -27.63
C ARG A 9 -14.18 12.30 -28.24
N ARG A 10 -13.17 12.52 -27.42
CA ARG A 10 -11.77 12.52 -27.88
C ARG A 10 -11.40 11.08 -28.25
N THR A 11 -11.56 10.75 -29.50
CA THR A 11 -10.96 9.56 -30.12
C THR A 11 -9.47 9.84 -30.26
N ILE A 12 -8.64 9.16 -29.47
CA ILE A 12 -7.18 9.11 -29.69
C ILE A 12 -7.00 8.40 -31.03
N ARG A 13 -6.63 9.16 -32.06
CA ARG A 13 -6.13 8.61 -33.31
C ARG A 13 -4.73 8.05 -33.02
N ILE A 14 -4.65 6.75 -32.78
CA ILE A 14 -3.39 6.02 -32.93
C ILE A 14 -3.10 6.08 -34.42
N SER A 15 -2.15 6.91 -34.76
CA SER A 15 -1.68 7.07 -36.16
C SER A 15 -1.14 5.73 -36.64
N ALA A 16 -1.68 5.23 -37.71
CA ALA A 16 -1.26 4.04 -38.45
C ALA A 16 0.11 4.24 -39.11
N ILE A 17 1.16 4.49 -38.35
CA ILE A 17 2.57 4.55 -38.78
C ILE A 17 3.32 3.27 -38.40
N ALA A 18 2.77 2.43 -37.52
CA ALA A 18 3.39 1.15 -37.13
C ALA A 18 3.16 0.01 -38.16
N ALA A 19 2.32 0.20 -39.18
CA ALA A 19 2.00 -0.85 -40.17
C ALA A 19 2.86 -0.82 -41.44
N GLY A 20 3.80 0.12 -41.56
CA GLY A 20 4.61 0.31 -42.76
C GLY A 20 6.00 -0.34 -42.76
N LEU A 21 6.44 -1.00 -41.69
CA LEU A 21 7.80 -1.55 -41.60
C LEU A 21 7.85 -3.10 -41.56
N LEU A 22 6.77 -3.78 -41.91
CA LEU A 22 6.71 -5.25 -41.94
C LEU A 22 6.62 -5.87 -43.34
N ALA A 23 7.18 -5.26 -44.36
CA ALA A 23 7.23 -5.89 -45.67
C ALA A 23 8.55 -5.56 -46.41
N SER A 24 9.59 -6.31 -46.09
CA SER A 24 10.59 -6.83 -47.07
C SER A 24 11.87 -7.33 -46.37
N GLY A 25 12.20 -8.59 -46.58
CA GLY A 25 13.53 -9.12 -46.38
C GLY A 25 13.62 -10.30 -45.41
N VAL A 26 14.07 -11.40 -45.87
CA VAL A 26 14.49 -12.64 -45.14
C VAL A 26 15.32 -12.26 -43.92
N VAL A 27 14.76 -12.48 -42.70
CA VAL A 27 15.38 -12.15 -41.44
C VAL A 27 16.13 -13.38 -40.93
N LEU A 28 17.41 -13.30 -40.91
CA LEU A 28 18.25 -14.09 -40.01
C LEU A 28 18.01 -13.59 -38.59
N ALA A 29 17.57 -14.49 -37.70
CA ALA A 29 17.16 -14.33 -36.33
C ALA A 29 17.75 -13.11 -35.58
N ASP A 30 17.03 -12.03 -35.56
CA ASP A 30 17.25 -10.91 -34.64
C ASP A 30 17.07 -11.37 -33.18
N ALA A 31 17.75 -10.74 -32.25
CA ALA A 31 17.57 -11.01 -30.83
C ALA A 31 16.11 -10.79 -30.42
N HIS A 32 15.62 -11.56 -29.45
CA HIS A 32 14.30 -11.31 -28.88
C HIS A 32 14.28 -9.95 -28.16
N LEU A 33 13.36 -9.08 -28.56
CA LEU A 33 13.12 -7.81 -27.87
C LEU A 33 11.91 -7.96 -26.93
N ASP A 34 12.10 -7.58 -25.69
CA ASP A 34 11.03 -7.51 -24.69
C ASP A 34 9.89 -6.59 -25.18
N PRO A 35 8.60 -7.01 -25.10
CA PRO A 35 7.46 -6.19 -25.51
C PRO A 35 7.41 -4.81 -24.82
N GLN A 36 7.76 -4.71 -23.54
CA GLN A 36 7.83 -3.41 -22.85
C GLN A 36 8.96 -2.54 -23.38
N LEU A 37 10.11 -3.14 -23.70
CA LEU A 37 11.19 -2.41 -24.38
C LEU A 37 10.76 -1.89 -25.72
N VAL A 38 10.04 -2.67 -26.54
CA VAL A 38 9.51 -2.24 -27.85
C VAL A 38 8.57 -1.04 -27.68
N GLN A 39 7.70 -1.06 -26.69
CA GLN A 39 6.80 0.07 -26.39
C GLN A 39 7.59 1.32 -25.96
N LYS A 40 8.58 1.16 -25.10
CA LYS A 40 9.44 2.27 -24.66
C LYS A 40 10.27 2.84 -25.82
N LEU A 41 10.82 2.00 -26.69
CA LEU A 41 11.55 2.45 -27.87
C LEU A 41 10.70 3.33 -28.79
N ALA A 42 9.38 3.07 -28.88
CA ALA A 42 8.46 3.86 -29.70
C ALA A 42 8.19 5.27 -29.13
N THR A 43 8.36 5.47 -27.83
CA THR A 43 8.04 6.73 -27.10
C THR A 43 9.29 7.48 -26.64
N THR A 44 10.46 6.85 -26.61
CA THR A 44 11.70 7.45 -26.14
C THR A 44 12.31 8.38 -27.21
N LEU A 45 12.78 9.54 -26.78
CA LEU A 45 13.48 10.49 -27.67
C LEU A 45 14.75 9.84 -28.27
N PRO A 46 15.11 10.12 -29.53
CA PRO A 46 16.25 9.46 -30.23
C PRO A 46 17.58 9.53 -29.49
N ALA A 47 17.84 10.61 -28.74
CA ALA A 47 19.08 10.82 -28.02
C ALA A 47 19.02 10.36 -26.53
N SER A 48 17.88 9.89 -26.04
CA SER A 48 17.73 9.44 -24.65
C SER A 48 18.21 7.99 -24.49
N GLU A 49 18.98 7.74 -23.44
CA GLU A 49 19.46 6.40 -23.09
C GLU A 49 18.41 5.65 -22.23
N LEU A 50 18.13 4.40 -22.59
CA LEU A 50 17.33 3.45 -21.82
C LEU A 50 18.25 2.49 -21.07
N GLN A 51 17.85 2.08 -19.88
CA GLN A 51 18.49 0.96 -19.19
C GLN A 51 18.02 -0.35 -19.81
N ILE A 52 18.95 -1.15 -20.33
CA ILE A 52 18.66 -2.44 -20.94
C ILE A 52 19.44 -3.56 -20.29
N VAL A 53 18.86 -4.77 -20.33
CA VAL A 53 19.51 -6.02 -19.93
C VAL A 53 19.69 -6.88 -21.19
N VAL A 54 20.93 -7.20 -21.49
CA VAL A 54 21.32 -7.96 -22.70
C VAL A 54 21.77 -9.36 -22.30
N SER A 55 21.16 -10.38 -22.89
CA SER A 55 21.60 -11.77 -22.72
C SER A 55 22.25 -12.28 -24.00
N TYR A 56 23.35 -13.05 -23.88
CA TYR A 56 24.09 -13.61 -25.00
C TYR A 56 23.86 -15.11 -25.14
N LYS A 57 23.94 -15.63 -26.40
CA LYS A 57 23.75 -17.05 -26.76
C LYS A 57 24.99 -17.89 -26.43
N GLN A 58 25.37 -17.93 -25.14
CA GLN A 58 26.53 -18.68 -24.66
C GLN A 58 26.35 -19.12 -23.21
N SER A 59 27.24 -20.06 -22.78
CA SER A 59 27.45 -20.35 -21.36
C SER A 59 28.67 -19.58 -20.85
N GLY A 60 28.60 -19.09 -19.59
CA GLY A 60 29.68 -18.30 -18.99
C GLY A 60 29.55 -16.79 -19.21
N PRO A 61 30.50 -16.01 -18.67
CA PRO A 61 30.34 -14.55 -18.61
C PRO A 61 30.49 -13.89 -20.01
N VAL A 62 30.01 -12.65 -20.08
CA VAL A 62 30.20 -11.78 -21.25
C VAL A 62 31.69 -11.60 -21.53
N THR A 63 32.08 -11.81 -22.80
CA THR A 63 33.49 -11.75 -23.21
C THR A 63 33.96 -10.32 -23.49
N ALA A 64 35.28 -10.10 -23.42
CA ALA A 64 35.88 -8.81 -23.78
C ALA A 64 35.55 -8.40 -25.23
N GLY A 65 35.41 -9.38 -26.14
CA GLY A 65 35.02 -9.15 -27.54
C GLY A 65 33.59 -8.62 -27.66
N GLN A 66 32.66 -9.11 -26.85
CA GLN A 66 31.27 -8.62 -26.81
C GLN A 66 31.17 -7.22 -26.21
N VAL A 67 31.95 -6.93 -25.17
CA VAL A 67 32.06 -5.59 -24.61
C VAL A 67 32.64 -4.61 -25.66
N ALA A 68 33.68 -5.02 -26.38
CA ALA A 68 34.23 -4.20 -27.47
C ALA A 68 33.21 -3.97 -28.59
N ALA A 69 32.40 -4.97 -28.93
CA ALA A 69 31.35 -4.82 -29.94
C ALA A 69 30.22 -3.87 -29.47
N MET A 70 29.81 -3.89 -28.21
CA MET A 70 28.86 -2.88 -27.67
C MET A 70 29.44 -1.48 -27.77
N LYS A 71 30.72 -1.28 -27.43
CA LYS A 71 31.41 0.01 -27.57
C LYS A 71 31.43 0.53 -29.01
N VAL A 72 31.64 -0.35 -30.00
CA VAL A 72 31.61 0.01 -31.44
C VAL A 72 30.22 0.50 -31.86
N LEU A 73 29.15 0.01 -31.20
CA LEU A 73 27.76 0.46 -31.43
C LEU A 73 27.41 1.76 -30.68
N GLY A 74 28.33 2.32 -29.87
CA GLY A 74 28.07 3.51 -29.06
C GLY A 74 27.76 3.23 -27.60
N ILE A 75 27.49 2.00 -27.23
CA ILE A 75 27.12 1.58 -25.87
C ILE A 75 28.39 1.49 -25.03
N THR A 76 28.70 2.56 -24.31
CA THR A 76 29.97 2.70 -23.56
C THR A 76 29.81 2.54 -22.06
N LYS A 77 28.56 2.61 -21.56
CA LYS A 77 28.21 2.56 -20.13
C LYS A 77 27.45 1.28 -19.81
N GLY A 78 27.83 0.59 -18.75
CA GLY A 78 27.15 -0.63 -18.33
C GLY A 78 27.98 -1.49 -17.40
N ILE A 79 27.42 -2.64 -17.04
CA ILE A 79 28.04 -3.66 -16.20
C ILE A 79 27.90 -5.04 -16.84
N THR A 80 28.86 -5.93 -16.62
CA THR A 80 28.77 -7.34 -17.01
C THR A 80 28.73 -8.24 -15.79
N MET A 81 27.92 -9.30 -15.83
CA MET A 81 27.88 -10.29 -14.78
C MET A 81 29.15 -11.14 -14.77
N ARG A 82 29.64 -11.51 -13.58
CA ARG A 82 30.92 -12.22 -13.44
C ARG A 82 30.89 -13.69 -13.93
N LYS A 83 29.70 -14.31 -13.93
CA LYS A 83 29.51 -15.72 -14.30
C LYS A 83 28.38 -15.96 -15.29
N LEU A 84 27.52 -14.98 -15.51
CA LEU A 84 26.35 -15.09 -16.38
C LEU A 84 26.63 -14.42 -17.73
N PRO A 85 26.03 -14.89 -18.84
CA PRO A 85 26.14 -14.28 -20.16
C PRO A 85 25.25 -13.02 -20.29
N ILE A 86 25.26 -12.16 -19.28
CA ILE A 86 24.33 -11.02 -19.14
C ILE A 86 25.11 -9.73 -18.90
N ALA A 87 24.72 -8.68 -19.59
CA ALA A 87 25.17 -7.31 -19.37
C ALA A 87 23.99 -6.38 -19.14
N GLY A 88 24.11 -5.44 -18.19
CA GLY A 88 23.26 -4.27 -18.10
C GLY A 88 23.95 -3.09 -18.78
N ALA A 89 23.23 -2.31 -19.58
CA ALA A 89 23.81 -1.20 -20.34
C ALA A 89 22.85 -0.01 -20.48
N LEU A 90 23.41 1.17 -20.72
CA LEU A 90 22.67 2.33 -21.17
C LEU A 90 22.79 2.44 -22.69
N ALA A 91 21.65 2.50 -23.38
CA ALA A 91 21.63 2.55 -24.86
C ALA A 91 20.48 3.40 -25.38
N THR A 92 20.74 4.14 -26.42
CA THR A 92 19.71 4.87 -27.19
C THR A 92 18.85 3.91 -28.01
N PRO A 93 17.64 4.32 -28.47
CA PRO A 93 16.81 3.47 -29.33
C PRO A 93 17.54 2.93 -30.56
N ALA A 94 18.40 3.74 -31.20
CA ALA A 94 19.18 3.33 -32.38
C ALA A 94 20.23 2.26 -32.02
N GLU A 95 20.90 2.40 -30.88
CA GLU A 95 21.89 1.44 -30.39
C GLU A 95 21.24 0.11 -30.01
N VAL A 96 20.05 0.14 -29.38
CA VAL A 96 19.26 -1.07 -29.07
C VAL A 96 18.91 -1.82 -30.36
N GLN A 97 18.44 -1.12 -31.40
CA GLN A 97 18.11 -1.72 -32.68
C GLN A 97 19.34 -2.30 -33.38
N ALA A 98 20.49 -1.63 -33.29
CA ALA A 98 21.76 -2.14 -33.84
C ALA A 98 22.25 -3.38 -33.06
N LEU A 99 22.12 -3.37 -31.74
CA LEU A 99 22.48 -4.50 -30.87
C LEU A 99 21.58 -5.72 -31.13
N ALA A 100 20.28 -5.50 -31.41
CA ALA A 100 19.33 -6.58 -31.70
C ALA A 100 19.65 -7.37 -32.97
N LYS A 101 20.33 -6.76 -33.92
CA LYS A 101 20.74 -7.40 -35.18
C LYS A 101 21.96 -8.33 -35.05
N ARG A 102 22.57 -8.37 -33.88
CA ARG A 102 23.73 -9.23 -33.66
C ARG A 102 23.32 -10.70 -33.44
N THR A 103 23.98 -11.59 -34.09
CA THR A 103 23.68 -13.03 -34.06
C THR A 103 24.04 -13.71 -32.74
N ASP A 104 24.95 -13.14 -31.95
CA ASP A 104 25.39 -13.63 -30.65
C ASP A 104 24.51 -13.14 -29.49
N VAL A 105 23.62 -12.15 -29.71
CA VAL A 105 22.66 -11.68 -28.70
C VAL A 105 21.43 -12.59 -28.72
N ALA A 106 21.00 -13.03 -27.53
CA ALA A 106 19.82 -13.88 -27.34
C ALA A 106 18.56 -13.01 -27.16
N SER A 107 18.64 -12.03 -26.26
CA SER A 107 17.52 -11.16 -25.94
C SER A 107 17.98 -9.81 -25.38
N ILE A 108 17.12 -8.82 -25.52
CA ILE A 108 17.29 -7.50 -24.91
C ILE A 108 15.98 -7.14 -24.21
N TYR A 109 16.06 -6.89 -22.90
CA TYR A 109 14.95 -6.49 -22.04
C TYR A 109 15.13 -5.06 -21.57
N TRP A 110 14.02 -4.37 -21.34
CA TRP A 110 14.06 -3.19 -20.51
C TRP A 110 14.39 -3.62 -19.07
N ASN A 111 15.22 -2.87 -18.36
CA ASN A 111 15.49 -3.10 -16.94
C ASN A 111 14.27 -2.65 -16.12
N ALA A 112 13.17 -3.42 -16.21
CA ALA A 112 11.90 -3.12 -15.61
C ALA A 112 11.92 -3.35 -14.09
N PRO A 113 11.15 -2.57 -13.31
CA PRO A 113 10.93 -2.85 -11.91
C PRO A 113 10.19 -4.18 -11.74
N LEU A 114 10.57 -4.96 -10.73
CA LEU A 114 9.97 -6.24 -10.40
C LEU A 114 8.87 -6.05 -9.33
N ARG A 115 7.75 -6.76 -9.48
CA ARG A 115 6.60 -6.72 -8.56
C ARG A 115 6.39 -8.08 -7.88
N TYR A 116 5.73 -8.06 -6.74
CA TYR A 116 5.58 -9.20 -5.82
C TYR A 116 4.18 -9.87 -5.91
N SER A 117 4.03 -11.11 -5.40
CA SER A 117 2.87 -11.98 -5.57
C SER A 117 2.00 -12.19 -4.31
N ASN A 118 0.87 -12.94 -4.38
CA ASN A 118 -0.16 -13.11 -3.34
C ASN A 118 0.35 -13.61 -1.97
N ALA A 119 1.47 -14.31 -1.91
CA ALA A 119 2.06 -14.72 -0.64
C ALA A 119 2.29 -13.54 0.34
N GLU A 120 2.36 -12.33 -0.16
CA GLU A 120 2.58 -11.09 0.58
C GLU A 120 1.30 -10.51 1.18
N ALA A 121 0.17 -10.61 0.48
CA ALA A 121 -1.13 -10.17 0.99
C ALA A 121 -1.45 -10.85 2.34
N ARG A 122 -1.23 -12.16 2.44
CA ARG A 122 -1.40 -12.92 3.68
C ARG A 122 -0.39 -12.53 4.76
N LYS A 123 0.84 -12.17 4.37
CA LYS A 123 1.86 -11.67 5.30
C LYS A 123 1.49 -10.28 5.79
N LEU A 124 1.08 -9.39 4.90
CA LEU A 124 0.67 -8.02 5.24
C LEU A 124 -0.46 -7.99 6.27
N SER A 125 -1.51 -8.78 6.09
CA SER A 125 -2.64 -8.87 7.02
C SER A 125 -2.35 -9.66 8.31
N GLY A 126 -1.20 -10.33 8.40
CA GLY A 126 -0.86 -11.22 9.52
C GLY A 126 -1.50 -12.61 9.45
N ALA A 127 -2.30 -12.91 8.42
CA ALA A 127 -2.92 -14.23 8.25
C ALA A 127 -1.89 -15.34 8.07
N ALA A 128 -0.80 -15.09 7.32
CA ALA A 128 0.29 -16.05 7.17
C ALA A 128 0.91 -16.39 8.54
N ARG A 129 1.23 -15.38 9.35
CA ARG A 129 1.77 -15.58 10.70
C ARG A 129 0.83 -16.38 11.59
N THR A 130 -0.48 -16.11 11.52
CA THR A 130 -1.51 -16.83 12.28
C THR A 130 -1.54 -18.32 11.93
N VAL A 131 -1.48 -18.64 10.63
CA VAL A 131 -1.52 -20.03 10.14
C VAL A 131 -0.18 -20.74 10.31
N GLU A 132 0.94 -20.05 10.23
CA GLU A 132 2.29 -20.66 10.22
C GLU A 132 2.92 -20.78 11.62
N ASN A 133 2.45 -20.01 12.63
CA ASN A 133 3.03 -20.01 13.96
C ASN A 133 2.01 -20.35 15.06
N PRO A 134 1.50 -21.58 15.12
CA PRO A 134 0.51 -21.97 16.13
C PRO A 134 1.04 -21.84 17.57
N GLY A 135 2.34 -21.97 17.78
CA GLY A 135 2.99 -21.82 19.08
C GLY A 135 2.80 -20.43 19.71
N ASP A 136 2.64 -19.37 18.91
CA ASP A 136 2.35 -18.03 19.39
C ASP A 136 1.00 -17.97 20.14
N TYR A 137 0.08 -18.89 19.81
CA TYR A 137 -1.24 -19.04 20.44
C TYR A 137 -1.28 -20.18 21.47
N GLY A 138 -0.15 -20.78 21.82
CA GLY A 138 -0.09 -21.95 22.70
C GLY A 138 -0.71 -23.22 22.09
N ARG A 139 -0.80 -23.32 20.76
CA ARG A 139 -1.39 -24.46 20.04
C ARG A 139 -0.31 -25.33 19.37
N ALA A 140 -0.58 -26.63 19.29
CA ALA A 140 0.20 -27.54 18.47
C ALA A 140 -0.26 -27.60 17.01
N ILE A 141 -1.55 -27.30 16.75
CA ILE A 141 -2.17 -27.34 15.43
C ILE A 141 -2.43 -25.92 14.95
N PRO A 142 -2.01 -25.57 13.72
CA PRO A 142 -2.30 -24.27 13.13
C PRO A 142 -3.80 -23.94 13.04
N PHE A 143 -4.15 -22.66 13.11
CA PHE A 143 -5.43 -22.18 12.65
C PHE A 143 -5.51 -22.32 11.12
N SER A 144 -6.66 -22.70 10.63
CA SER A 144 -6.88 -22.93 9.19
C SER A 144 -8.27 -22.51 8.69
N GLY A 145 -9.16 -22.06 9.59
CA GLY A 145 -10.59 -21.86 9.34
C GLY A 145 -11.42 -23.12 9.50
N ALA A 146 -10.85 -24.21 10.07
CA ALA A 146 -11.55 -25.46 10.28
C ALA A 146 -12.78 -25.28 11.19
N GLY A 147 -13.86 -25.99 10.89
CA GLY A 147 -15.12 -25.87 11.63
C GLY A 147 -16.06 -24.77 11.14
N VAL A 148 -15.70 -24.07 10.08
CA VAL A 148 -16.49 -22.97 9.50
C VAL A 148 -16.80 -23.24 8.04
N THR A 149 -18.05 -23.00 7.62
CA THR A 149 -18.40 -22.96 6.20
C THR A 149 -18.65 -21.53 5.75
N VAL A 150 -18.02 -21.17 4.61
CA VAL A 150 -18.13 -19.86 3.96
C VAL A 150 -18.88 -20.03 2.64
N VAL A 151 -19.95 -19.25 2.44
CA VAL A 151 -20.64 -19.16 1.13
C VAL A 151 -19.96 -18.09 0.27
N VAL A 152 -19.57 -18.48 -0.92
CA VAL A 152 -19.10 -17.59 -1.98
C VAL A 152 -20.31 -17.25 -2.85
N ASN A 153 -20.95 -16.12 -2.59
CA ASN A 153 -22.10 -15.63 -3.32
C ASN A 153 -21.62 -14.69 -4.43
N ASP A 154 -21.31 -15.26 -5.60
CA ASP A 154 -20.54 -14.60 -6.65
C ASP A 154 -20.91 -15.15 -8.05
N SER A 155 -20.05 -14.98 -9.05
CA SER A 155 -20.27 -15.53 -10.40
C SER A 155 -20.34 -17.07 -10.42
N GLY A 156 -19.75 -17.75 -9.47
CA GLY A 156 -19.69 -19.20 -9.33
C GLY A 156 -18.33 -19.69 -8.84
N ILE A 157 -18.13 -21.00 -8.83
CA ILE A 157 -16.83 -21.63 -8.54
C ILE A 157 -16.56 -22.72 -9.56
N ASP A 158 -15.37 -22.76 -10.15
CA ASP A 158 -14.81 -23.94 -10.79
C ASP A 158 -14.25 -24.89 -9.71
N ALA A 159 -15.10 -25.74 -9.19
CA ALA A 159 -14.73 -26.72 -8.17
C ALA A 159 -14.04 -27.98 -8.75
N THR A 160 -13.70 -28.00 -10.04
CA THR A 160 -12.81 -28.99 -10.66
C THR A 160 -11.35 -28.65 -10.39
N HIS A 161 -11.06 -27.39 -10.02
CA HIS A 161 -9.72 -26.97 -9.61
C HIS A 161 -9.26 -27.70 -8.35
N LEU A 162 -8.03 -28.28 -8.34
CA LEU A 162 -7.57 -29.09 -7.22
C LEU A 162 -7.47 -28.35 -5.87
N ASP A 163 -7.29 -27.05 -5.89
CA ASP A 163 -7.30 -26.24 -4.66
C ASP A 163 -8.70 -26.04 -4.09
N LEU A 164 -9.74 -26.29 -4.89
CA LEU A 164 -11.15 -26.06 -4.58
C LEU A 164 -12.01 -27.36 -4.68
N GLN A 165 -11.40 -28.50 -4.85
CA GLN A 165 -11.99 -29.78 -5.20
C GLN A 165 -13.40 -30.00 -4.62
N TYR A 166 -14.37 -30.21 -5.54
CA TYR A 166 -15.78 -30.52 -5.19
C TYR A 166 -15.91 -31.78 -4.34
N GLY A 167 -16.83 -31.76 -3.38
CA GLY A 167 -17.10 -32.85 -2.46
C GLY A 167 -16.09 -32.99 -1.30
N ASN A 168 -14.99 -32.26 -1.34
CA ASN A 168 -13.98 -32.28 -0.32
C ASN A 168 -13.77 -30.89 0.33
N HIS A 169 -13.36 -29.90 -0.44
CA HIS A 169 -13.12 -28.54 0.02
C HIS A 169 -14.28 -27.60 -0.30
N VAL A 170 -14.74 -27.57 -1.54
CA VAL A 170 -16.06 -27.05 -1.93
C VAL A 170 -17.08 -28.15 -1.63
N VAL A 171 -17.74 -28.04 -0.49
CA VAL A 171 -18.66 -29.06 0.01
C VAL A 171 -20.00 -29.07 -0.74
N GLN A 172 -20.37 -27.97 -1.38
CA GLN A 172 -21.47 -27.81 -2.28
C GLN A 172 -21.22 -26.73 -3.28
N ASN A 173 -21.70 -26.89 -4.52
CA ASN A 173 -21.63 -25.91 -5.58
C ASN A 173 -22.97 -25.88 -6.30
N THR A 174 -23.62 -24.71 -6.32
CA THR A 174 -25.04 -24.58 -6.68
C THR A 174 -25.34 -23.35 -7.50
N GLN A 175 -26.45 -23.39 -8.23
CA GLN A 175 -27.06 -22.26 -8.92
C GLN A 175 -28.54 -22.14 -8.56
N GLY A 176 -29.00 -20.90 -8.37
CA GLY A 176 -30.44 -20.62 -8.25
C GLY A 176 -31.09 -20.47 -9.62
N VAL A 177 -32.31 -20.96 -9.75
CA VAL A 177 -33.13 -20.75 -10.96
C VAL A 177 -33.93 -19.45 -10.78
N THR A 178 -33.36 -18.36 -11.22
CA THR A 178 -33.84 -16.96 -11.01
C THR A 178 -34.43 -16.33 -12.27
N ASN A 179 -34.39 -17.03 -13.41
CA ASN A 179 -35.00 -16.57 -14.64
C ASN A 179 -36.53 -16.63 -14.53
N LEU A 180 -37.15 -15.49 -14.22
CA LEU A 180 -38.60 -15.38 -14.04
C LEU A 180 -39.40 -15.80 -15.29
N ALA A 181 -38.85 -15.65 -16.49
CA ALA A 181 -39.52 -16.06 -17.73
C ALA A 181 -39.61 -17.59 -17.91
N ALA A 182 -38.91 -18.36 -17.09
CA ALA A 182 -38.99 -19.83 -17.11
C ALA A 182 -40.16 -20.39 -16.27
N TRP A 183 -40.91 -19.52 -15.60
CA TRP A 183 -41.99 -19.92 -14.69
C TRP A 183 -43.36 -19.41 -15.17
N ASP A 184 -44.37 -20.25 -15.10
CA ASP A 184 -45.79 -19.93 -15.37
C ASP A 184 -46.66 -19.82 -14.10
N SER A 185 -46.02 -20.00 -12.91
CA SER A 185 -46.66 -19.85 -11.60
C SER A 185 -45.65 -19.39 -10.54
N MET A 186 -46.14 -18.80 -9.45
CA MET A 186 -45.31 -18.40 -8.31
C MET A 186 -44.95 -19.64 -7.49
N LEU A 187 -43.65 -19.99 -7.46
CA LEU A 187 -43.10 -21.14 -6.72
C LEU A 187 -41.92 -20.72 -5.87
N PRO A 188 -41.60 -21.47 -4.81
CA PRO A 188 -40.31 -21.27 -4.09
C PRO A 188 -39.16 -21.43 -5.07
N ILE A 189 -38.07 -20.66 -4.81
CA ILE A 189 -36.85 -20.75 -5.61
C ILE A 189 -36.35 -22.21 -5.65
N THR A 190 -35.86 -22.63 -6.80
CA THR A 190 -35.27 -23.94 -7.01
C THR A 190 -33.75 -23.77 -7.15
N TYR A 191 -32.97 -24.65 -6.51
CA TYR A 191 -31.54 -24.70 -6.60
C TYR A 191 -31.10 -25.95 -7.39
N VAL A 192 -30.15 -25.75 -8.32
CA VAL A 192 -29.46 -26.83 -9.01
C VAL A 192 -28.14 -27.08 -8.28
N GLU A 193 -28.07 -28.18 -7.56
CA GLU A 193 -26.97 -28.53 -6.69
C GLU A 193 -26.02 -29.57 -7.33
N GLY A 194 -24.79 -29.67 -6.78
CA GLY A 194 -23.84 -30.69 -7.22
C GLY A 194 -23.17 -30.35 -8.55
N VAL A 195 -23.12 -29.08 -8.95
CA VAL A 195 -22.54 -28.65 -10.21
C VAL A 195 -21.04 -28.52 -10.07
N PRO A 196 -20.19 -29.28 -10.80
CA PRO A 196 -18.74 -29.21 -10.63
C PRO A 196 -18.15 -27.83 -10.95
N ASN A 197 -18.67 -27.13 -11.94
CA ASN A 197 -18.32 -25.76 -12.27
C ASN A 197 -19.59 -24.92 -12.47
N THR A 198 -19.72 -23.84 -11.69
CA THR A 198 -20.81 -22.86 -11.79
C THR A 198 -20.31 -21.52 -12.32
N ASP A 199 -19.00 -21.36 -12.59
CA ASP A 199 -18.37 -20.09 -13.00
C ASP A 199 -18.06 -20.01 -14.50
N TRP A 200 -19.03 -20.39 -15.32
CA TRP A 200 -18.90 -20.60 -16.77
C TRP A 200 -18.50 -19.38 -17.59
N GLY A 201 -18.69 -18.18 -17.08
CA GLY A 201 -18.55 -16.99 -17.91
C GLY A 201 -17.68 -15.88 -17.32
N SER A 202 -17.20 -16.02 -16.09
CA SER A 202 -16.49 -14.94 -15.39
C SER A 202 -15.09 -15.35 -14.92
N GLY A 203 -14.98 -16.33 -14.05
CA GLY A 203 -13.76 -16.68 -13.33
C GLY A 203 -13.54 -15.86 -12.05
N HIS A 204 -14.42 -14.87 -11.77
CA HIS A 204 -14.29 -13.99 -10.61
C HIS A 204 -14.56 -14.75 -9.31
N GLY A 205 -15.67 -15.48 -9.20
CA GLY A 205 -16.03 -16.23 -7.99
C GLY A 205 -15.05 -17.37 -7.70
N THR A 206 -14.47 -17.99 -8.73
CA THR A 206 -13.38 -18.97 -8.58
C THR A 206 -12.16 -18.34 -7.92
N HIS A 207 -11.76 -17.14 -8.36
CA HIS A 207 -10.66 -16.38 -7.77
C HIS A 207 -10.97 -15.99 -6.32
N VAL A 208 -12.19 -15.50 -6.05
CA VAL A 208 -12.70 -15.20 -4.69
C VAL A 208 -12.63 -16.42 -3.78
N ALA A 209 -13.10 -17.58 -4.24
CA ALA A 209 -13.06 -18.83 -3.48
C ALA A 209 -11.63 -19.24 -3.10
N GLY A 210 -10.70 -19.17 -4.05
CA GLY A 210 -9.30 -19.46 -3.81
C GLY A 210 -8.65 -18.49 -2.81
N THR A 211 -9.03 -17.21 -2.84
CA THR A 211 -8.54 -16.20 -1.89
C THR A 211 -9.03 -16.48 -0.47
N ILE A 212 -10.28 -16.92 -0.28
CA ILE A 212 -10.79 -17.33 1.03
C ILE A 212 -10.01 -18.54 1.54
N GLY A 213 -10.03 -19.63 0.77
CA GLY A 213 -9.72 -20.94 1.29
C GLY A 213 -8.94 -21.88 0.39
N GLY A 214 -8.50 -21.47 -0.80
CA GLY A 214 -7.75 -22.35 -1.70
C GLY A 214 -6.65 -23.10 -0.96
N THR A 215 -6.57 -24.43 -1.14
CA THR A 215 -5.62 -25.27 -0.40
C THR A 215 -4.16 -25.05 -0.81
N GLY A 216 -3.95 -24.51 -2.01
CA GLY A 216 -2.60 -24.34 -2.59
C GLY A 216 -2.01 -25.63 -3.13
N ALA A 217 -2.82 -26.68 -3.34
CA ALA A 217 -2.38 -28.00 -3.77
C ALA A 217 -1.58 -27.96 -5.10
N ARG A 218 -1.96 -27.07 -6.02
CA ARG A 218 -1.29 -26.88 -7.31
C ARG A 218 0.02 -26.10 -7.23
N SER A 219 0.24 -25.36 -6.13
CA SER A 219 1.43 -24.50 -5.94
C SER A 219 2.28 -24.89 -4.74
N ASN A 220 2.11 -26.12 -4.23
CA ASN A 220 2.78 -26.59 -3.01
C ASN A 220 2.61 -25.61 -1.83
N GLY A 221 1.41 -25.03 -1.71
CA GLY A 221 1.03 -24.08 -0.65
C GLY A 221 1.41 -22.62 -0.91
N LEU A 222 2.12 -22.31 -2.00
CA LEU A 222 2.57 -20.94 -2.30
C LEU A 222 1.39 -19.96 -2.43
N TYR A 223 0.37 -20.32 -3.21
CA TYR A 223 -0.83 -19.50 -3.49
C TYR A 223 -2.07 -19.98 -2.72
N ARG A 224 -1.88 -20.60 -1.56
CA ARG A 224 -3.02 -20.98 -0.71
C ARG A 224 -3.79 -19.74 -0.22
N GLY A 225 -5.08 -19.92 0.03
CA GLY A 225 -5.96 -18.90 0.57
C GLY A 225 -5.63 -18.54 2.04
N VAL A 226 -6.45 -17.64 2.60
CA VAL A 226 -6.31 -17.15 3.98
C VAL A 226 -6.67 -18.22 5.01
N ALA A 227 -7.74 -18.99 4.74
CA ALA A 227 -8.29 -20.02 5.62
C ALA A 227 -8.41 -21.36 4.89
N PRO A 228 -7.29 -22.04 4.59
CA PRO A 228 -7.28 -23.22 3.71
C PRO A 228 -7.97 -24.46 4.29
N GLY A 229 -8.43 -24.43 5.53
CA GLY A 229 -9.20 -25.49 6.18
C GLY A 229 -10.69 -25.18 6.34
N ALA A 230 -11.16 -23.99 5.87
CA ALA A 230 -12.57 -23.65 5.84
C ALA A 230 -13.28 -24.47 4.75
N SER A 231 -14.53 -24.91 5.01
CA SER A 231 -15.37 -25.47 3.98
C SER A 231 -15.99 -24.37 3.13
N LEU A 232 -16.07 -24.56 1.81
CA LEU A 232 -16.65 -23.58 0.90
C LEU A 232 -17.97 -24.10 0.31
N VAL A 233 -18.91 -23.20 0.13
CA VAL A 233 -20.13 -23.41 -0.64
C VAL A 233 -20.17 -22.38 -1.76
N GLY A 234 -20.22 -22.81 -3.01
CA GLY A 234 -20.37 -21.93 -4.15
C GLY A 234 -21.84 -21.66 -4.44
N TYR A 235 -22.20 -20.40 -4.66
CA TYR A 235 -23.44 -19.99 -5.26
C TYR A 235 -23.14 -19.16 -6.51
N GLY A 236 -23.42 -19.74 -7.68
CA GLY A 236 -23.10 -19.16 -8.97
C GLY A 236 -24.28 -18.39 -9.56
N SER A 237 -24.05 -17.11 -9.83
CA SER A 237 -25.01 -16.21 -10.52
C SER A 237 -24.62 -15.96 -11.97
N GLY A 238 -23.54 -16.57 -12.45
CA GLY A 238 -23.01 -16.37 -13.80
C GLY A 238 -22.29 -15.03 -14.00
N ALA A 239 -22.07 -14.64 -15.26
CA ALA A 239 -21.32 -13.43 -15.61
C ALA A 239 -22.09 -12.12 -15.33
N VAL A 240 -23.41 -12.18 -15.16
CA VAL A 240 -24.27 -11.02 -14.87
C VAL A 240 -25.03 -11.30 -13.59
N LEU A 241 -24.73 -10.53 -12.55
CA LEU A 241 -25.35 -10.63 -11.24
C LEU A 241 -26.50 -9.63 -11.13
N LEU A 242 -27.72 -10.14 -10.97
CA LEU A 242 -28.91 -9.33 -10.67
C LEU A 242 -29.24 -9.40 -9.19
N ILE A 243 -30.05 -8.45 -8.69
CA ILE A 243 -30.50 -8.42 -7.28
C ILE A 243 -31.13 -9.74 -6.86
N LEU A 244 -31.93 -10.35 -7.70
CA LEU A 244 -32.62 -11.62 -7.40
C LEU A 244 -31.64 -12.79 -7.28
N ASP A 245 -30.57 -12.82 -8.10
CA ASP A 245 -29.51 -13.81 -8.00
C ASP A 245 -28.76 -13.67 -6.68
N ALA A 246 -28.35 -12.44 -6.36
CA ALA A 246 -27.66 -12.13 -5.12
C ALA A 246 -28.47 -12.53 -3.87
N VAL A 247 -29.76 -12.20 -3.85
CA VAL A 247 -30.68 -12.56 -2.77
C VAL A 247 -30.89 -14.09 -2.73
N GLY A 248 -30.90 -14.77 -3.87
CA GLY A 248 -30.97 -16.24 -3.94
C GLY A 248 -29.81 -16.91 -3.25
N GLY A 249 -28.57 -16.39 -3.37
CA GLY A 249 -27.40 -16.89 -2.65
C GLY A 249 -27.46 -16.65 -1.14
N LEU A 250 -28.03 -15.49 -0.71
CA LEU A 250 -28.25 -15.20 0.71
C LEU A 250 -29.35 -16.11 1.30
N ASP A 251 -30.44 -16.36 0.55
CA ASP A 251 -31.51 -17.29 0.93
C ASP A 251 -30.97 -18.73 1.03
N TYR A 252 -30.12 -19.14 0.07
CA TYR A 252 -29.47 -20.46 0.12
C TYR A 252 -28.63 -20.60 1.42
N ALA A 253 -27.87 -19.58 1.79
CA ALA A 253 -27.09 -19.57 3.03
C ALA A 253 -27.99 -19.72 4.27
N ALA A 254 -29.14 -19.03 4.30
CA ALA A 254 -30.10 -19.10 5.39
C ALA A 254 -30.80 -20.48 5.48
N THR A 255 -31.16 -21.04 4.31
CA THR A 255 -31.87 -22.32 4.18
C THR A 255 -30.98 -23.47 4.59
N ASN A 256 -29.74 -23.46 4.14
CA ASN A 256 -28.79 -24.57 4.31
C ASN A 256 -27.77 -24.34 5.45
N GLN A 257 -28.05 -23.45 6.38
CA GLN A 257 -27.09 -23.06 7.44
C GLN A 257 -26.48 -24.26 8.18
N PHE A 258 -27.26 -25.30 8.43
CA PHE A 258 -26.86 -26.49 9.18
C PHE A 258 -26.86 -27.79 8.35
N SER A 259 -26.93 -27.68 7.00
CA SER A 259 -26.99 -28.84 6.09
C SER A 259 -25.63 -29.51 5.88
N TYR A 260 -24.53 -28.87 6.28
CA TYR A 260 -23.18 -29.36 6.06
C TYR A 260 -22.51 -29.80 7.38
N ARG A 261 -21.38 -30.48 7.24
CA ARG A 261 -20.59 -30.91 8.41
C ARG A 261 -20.30 -29.78 9.40
N TYR A 262 -20.06 -28.59 8.87
CA TYR A 262 -19.85 -27.36 9.63
C TYR A 262 -20.89 -26.33 9.21
N PRO A 263 -21.41 -25.55 10.17
CA PRO A 263 -22.46 -24.58 9.86
C PRO A 263 -21.92 -23.45 8.95
N ILE A 264 -22.80 -22.95 8.10
CA ILE A 264 -22.53 -21.71 7.38
C ILE A 264 -22.52 -20.55 8.37
N ARG A 265 -21.38 -19.86 8.44
CA ARG A 265 -21.18 -18.75 9.37
C ARG A 265 -20.77 -17.44 8.68
N VAL A 266 -20.37 -17.50 7.40
CA VAL A 266 -19.89 -16.34 6.65
C VAL A 266 -20.45 -16.40 5.23
N THR A 267 -20.84 -15.21 4.70
CA THR A 267 -21.06 -15.03 3.25
C THR A 267 -20.08 -13.98 2.74
N SER A 268 -19.39 -14.28 1.63
CA SER A 268 -18.52 -13.37 0.90
C SER A 268 -19.24 -12.84 -0.32
N ASN A 269 -19.37 -11.51 -0.41
CA ASN A 269 -20.16 -10.82 -1.43
C ASN A 269 -19.26 -9.75 -2.08
N SER A 270 -18.52 -10.19 -3.12
CA SER A 270 -17.53 -9.35 -3.81
C SER A 270 -18.16 -8.57 -4.97
N TRP A 271 -19.29 -7.92 -4.71
CA TRP A 271 -20.09 -7.19 -5.66
C TRP A 271 -20.82 -6.02 -4.97
N GLY A 272 -21.42 -5.13 -5.78
CA GLY A 272 -22.13 -3.98 -5.26
C GLY A 272 -22.94 -3.26 -6.31
N SER A 273 -23.42 -2.09 -5.96
CA SER A 273 -24.15 -1.17 -6.82
C SER A 273 -23.75 0.27 -6.48
N SER A 274 -24.12 1.20 -7.34
CA SER A 274 -24.07 2.63 -7.05
C SER A 274 -25.40 3.08 -6.45
N GLY A 275 -25.40 4.20 -5.73
CA GLY A 275 -26.61 4.84 -5.18
C GLY A 275 -26.53 5.04 -3.68
N LYS A 276 -27.66 5.43 -3.08
CA LYS A 276 -27.76 5.72 -1.65
C LYS A 276 -28.15 4.47 -0.85
N PHE A 277 -27.71 4.45 0.38
CA PHE A 277 -28.12 3.44 1.35
C PHE A 277 -29.65 3.48 1.56
N ASP A 278 -30.29 2.33 1.42
CA ASP A 278 -31.70 2.11 1.73
C ASP A 278 -31.83 0.83 2.58
N PRO A 279 -32.21 0.93 3.87
CA PRO A 279 -32.31 -0.21 4.77
C PRO A 279 -33.36 -1.24 4.31
N LEU A 280 -34.34 -0.82 3.49
CA LEU A 280 -35.40 -1.66 2.97
C LEU A 280 -35.10 -2.28 1.58
N ASN A 281 -33.90 -2.01 1.04
CA ASN A 281 -33.47 -2.72 -0.17
C ASN A 281 -33.46 -4.24 0.08
N PRO A 282 -33.91 -5.08 -0.86
CA PRO A 282 -33.98 -6.54 -0.68
C PRO A 282 -32.67 -7.20 -0.21
N VAL A 283 -31.52 -6.71 -0.68
CA VAL A 283 -30.19 -7.22 -0.23
C VAL A 283 -29.97 -6.88 1.25
N ASN A 284 -30.30 -5.66 1.68
CA ASN A 284 -30.15 -5.25 3.06
C ASN A 284 -31.11 -6.02 4.00
N ILE A 285 -32.33 -6.27 3.56
CA ILE A 285 -33.28 -7.14 4.29
C ILE A 285 -32.71 -8.56 4.42
N ALA A 286 -32.22 -9.14 3.33
CA ALA A 286 -31.67 -10.50 3.32
C ALA A 286 -30.45 -10.63 4.25
N THR A 287 -29.52 -9.68 4.20
CA THR A 287 -28.35 -9.70 5.10
C THR A 287 -28.74 -9.46 6.56
N TYR A 288 -29.81 -8.70 6.84
CA TYR A 288 -30.35 -8.58 8.20
C TYR A 288 -30.90 -9.91 8.74
N GLU A 289 -31.58 -10.68 7.91
CA GLU A 289 -32.03 -12.02 8.26
C GLU A 289 -30.84 -12.97 8.57
N LEU A 290 -29.76 -12.89 7.77
CA LEU A 290 -28.52 -13.64 8.03
C LEU A 290 -27.87 -13.21 9.36
N TYR A 291 -27.82 -11.90 9.63
CA TYR A 291 -27.31 -11.37 10.90
C TYR A 291 -28.05 -11.94 12.11
N LYS A 292 -29.38 -11.99 12.05
CA LYS A 292 -30.21 -12.57 13.14
C LYS A 292 -29.94 -14.05 13.35
N ARG A 293 -29.50 -14.76 12.32
CA ARG A 293 -29.11 -16.19 12.35
C ARG A 293 -27.65 -16.42 12.76
N GLY A 294 -26.88 -15.34 13.04
CA GLY A 294 -25.48 -15.45 13.43
C GLY A 294 -24.54 -15.68 12.26
N ILE A 295 -24.94 -15.38 11.01
CA ILE A 295 -24.13 -15.43 9.82
C ILE A 295 -23.55 -14.03 9.54
N VAL A 296 -22.24 -13.96 9.37
CA VAL A 296 -21.52 -12.71 9.05
C VAL A 296 -21.52 -12.49 7.54
N SER A 297 -22.07 -11.36 7.09
CA SER A 297 -22.01 -10.97 5.68
C SER A 297 -20.88 -9.96 5.46
N VAL A 298 -19.98 -10.26 4.52
CA VAL A 298 -18.83 -9.42 4.14
C VAL A 298 -19.06 -8.88 2.74
N PHE A 299 -18.88 -7.59 2.54
CA PHE A 299 -19.09 -6.90 1.27
C PHE A 299 -17.90 -6.09 0.82
N ALA A 300 -17.69 -6.03 -0.48
CA ALA A 300 -16.79 -5.08 -1.11
C ALA A 300 -17.29 -3.64 -0.91
N ALA A 301 -16.38 -2.73 -0.53
CA ALA A 301 -16.72 -1.32 -0.39
C ALA A 301 -17.08 -0.65 -1.73
N GLY A 302 -16.63 -1.24 -2.85
CA GLY A 302 -16.79 -0.74 -4.22
C GLY A 302 -15.46 -0.28 -4.83
N ASN A 303 -15.45 -0.07 -6.15
CA ASN A 303 -14.27 0.33 -6.93
C ASN A 303 -14.50 1.66 -7.68
N ASP A 304 -15.39 2.53 -7.16
CA ASP A 304 -15.81 3.77 -7.81
C ASP A 304 -14.92 4.96 -7.46
N GLY A 305 -13.77 4.71 -6.85
CA GLY A 305 -12.70 5.68 -6.67
C GLY A 305 -12.66 6.39 -5.32
N ALA A 306 -11.71 7.32 -5.26
CA ALA A 306 -11.25 7.97 -4.04
C ALA A 306 -12.16 9.13 -3.55
N GLY A 307 -13.21 9.47 -4.27
CA GLY A 307 -14.15 10.54 -3.90
C GLY A 307 -14.98 10.20 -2.65
N GLU A 308 -15.52 11.23 -1.99
CA GLU A 308 -16.55 11.03 -0.96
C GLU A 308 -17.83 10.45 -1.59
N ASP A 309 -18.56 9.64 -0.80
CA ASP A 309 -19.87 9.08 -1.16
C ASP A 309 -19.88 8.12 -2.37
N THR A 310 -18.77 7.37 -2.51
CA THR A 310 -18.64 6.30 -3.52
C THR A 310 -18.89 4.89 -2.95
N HIS A 311 -19.21 4.82 -1.65
CA HIS A 311 -19.35 3.57 -0.90
C HIS A 311 -20.57 2.76 -1.36
N ASN A 312 -20.35 1.48 -1.64
CA ASN A 312 -21.39 0.51 -1.98
C ASN A 312 -22.56 0.53 -0.98
N PRO A 313 -23.80 0.81 -1.41
CA PRO A 313 -24.95 0.96 -0.50
C PRO A 313 -25.29 -0.32 0.28
N TYR A 314 -24.96 -1.52 -0.25
CA TYR A 314 -25.16 -2.78 0.47
C TYR A 314 -24.13 -2.98 1.59
N ALA A 315 -22.96 -2.36 1.46
CA ALA A 315 -21.89 -2.43 2.45
C ALA A 315 -22.08 -1.43 3.61
N GLN A 316 -23.04 -0.50 3.53
CA GLN A 316 -23.29 0.51 4.55
C GLN A 316 -24.16 0.03 5.72
N SER A 317 -24.79 -1.13 5.60
CA SER A 317 -25.66 -1.70 6.66
C SER A 317 -24.85 -1.91 7.96
N PRO A 318 -25.38 -1.51 9.13
CA PRO A 318 -24.66 -1.62 10.40
C PRO A 318 -24.25 -3.04 10.78
N TRP A 319 -24.96 -4.04 10.29
CA TRP A 319 -24.77 -5.46 10.57
C TRP A 319 -23.85 -6.19 9.59
N VAL A 320 -23.38 -5.57 8.52
CA VAL A 320 -22.40 -6.17 7.58
C VAL A 320 -21.00 -5.64 7.82
N ILE A 321 -20.00 -6.31 7.24
CA ILE A 321 -18.61 -5.88 7.24
C ILE A 321 -18.26 -5.38 5.84
N SER A 322 -17.93 -4.10 5.72
CA SER A 322 -17.50 -3.45 4.50
C SER A 322 -15.98 -3.45 4.39
N VAL A 323 -15.42 -3.84 3.25
CA VAL A 323 -13.98 -4.00 3.06
C VAL A 323 -13.47 -3.13 1.93
N GLY A 324 -12.60 -2.16 2.27
CA GLY A 324 -11.80 -1.40 1.32
C GLY A 324 -10.54 -2.16 0.89
N ALA A 325 -9.89 -1.71 -0.18
CA ALA A 325 -8.71 -2.34 -0.74
C ALA A 325 -7.43 -1.55 -0.49
N SER A 326 -6.35 -2.23 -0.12
CA SER A 326 -5.00 -1.67 -0.08
C SER A 326 -4.07 -2.33 -1.09
N GLU A 327 -3.02 -1.59 -1.46
CA GLU A 327 -1.83 -2.11 -2.10
C GLU A 327 -1.08 -3.07 -1.17
N LYS A 328 -0.08 -3.78 -1.70
CA LYS A 328 0.78 -4.70 -0.91
C LYS A 328 1.78 -3.96 -0.02
N ASP A 329 1.97 -2.69 -0.23
CA ASP A 329 2.74 -1.79 0.63
C ASP A 329 1.88 -1.08 1.69
N ALA A 330 0.61 -1.51 1.82
CA ALA A 330 -0.35 -1.02 2.80
C ALA A 330 -0.86 0.42 2.56
N VAL A 331 -0.81 0.90 1.33
CA VAL A 331 -1.46 2.14 0.91
C VAL A 331 -2.91 1.86 0.50
N LEU A 332 -3.85 2.74 0.83
CA LEU A 332 -5.24 2.63 0.37
C LEU A 332 -5.31 2.95 -1.12
N THR A 333 -5.86 2.04 -1.92
CA THR A 333 -5.89 2.20 -3.39
C THR A 333 -6.73 3.38 -3.84
N SER A 334 -6.39 3.93 -5.00
CA SER A 334 -7.12 5.03 -5.62
C SER A 334 -8.52 4.62 -6.08
N PHE A 335 -8.73 3.36 -6.45
CA PHE A 335 -10.03 2.85 -6.87
C PHE A 335 -10.94 2.46 -5.70
N SER A 336 -10.41 2.20 -4.49
CA SER A 336 -11.25 1.78 -3.36
C SER A 336 -12.27 2.84 -3.02
N SER A 337 -13.54 2.47 -3.07
CA SER A 337 -14.66 3.34 -2.70
C SER A 337 -14.57 3.74 -1.23
N ARG A 338 -15.02 4.94 -0.95
CA ARG A 338 -14.98 5.60 0.36
C ARG A 338 -16.36 6.06 0.78
N GLY A 339 -16.55 6.15 2.08
CA GLY A 339 -17.76 6.69 2.66
C GLY A 339 -17.87 8.21 2.51
N LYS A 340 -18.62 8.83 3.39
CA LYS A 340 -18.80 10.27 3.42
C LYS A 340 -18.57 10.83 4.81
N ARG A 341 -17.70 11.81 4.88
CA ARG A 341 -17.28 12.42 6.14
C ARG A 341 -18.49 12.89 6.98
N GLY A 342 -18.66 12.31 8.15
CA GLY A 342 -19.68 12.69 9.13
C GLY A 342 -21.11 12.29 8.74
N GLU A 343 -21.30 11.53 7.67
CA GLU A 343 -22.65 11.05 7.31
C GLU A 343 -23.03 9.88 8.22
N THR A 344 -24.13 10.04 8.91
CA THR A 344 -24.77 9.05 9.77
C THR A 344 -26.28 9.21 9.72
N GLY A 345 -27.01 8.14 9.98
CA GLY A 345 -28.47 8.20 10.04
C GLY A 345 -29.04 7.07 10.88
N THR A 346 -30.22 7.33 11.46
CA THR A 346 -30.95 6.33 12.25
C THR A 346 -32.19 5.89 11.50
N PHE A 347 -32.48 4.60 11.51
CA PHE A 347 -33.63 3.99 10.88
C PHE A 347 -34.17 2.83 11.72
N THR A 348 -35.39 2.40 11.45
CA THR A 348 -36.03 1.29 12.17
C THR A 348 -36.41 0.19 11.16
N MET A 349 -35.97 -1.04 11.46
CA MET A 349 -36.32 -2.22 10.65
C MET A 349 -37.75 -2.67 10.92
N PRO A 350 -38.37 -3.48 10.03
CA PRO A 350 -39.78 -3.94 10.18
C PRO A 350 -40.07 -4.68 11.50
N ASP A 351 -39.07 -5.25 12.14
CA ASP A 351 -39.22 -5.89 13.48
C ASP A 351 -39.21 -4.89 14.67
N GLY A 352 -39.15 -3.59 14.37
CA GLY A 352 -39.16 -2.51 15.36
C GLY A 352 -37.77 -2.17 15.94
N LYS A 353 -36.69 -2.88 15.54
CA LYS A 353 -35.35 -2.59 16.03
C LYS A 353 -34.74 -1.39 15.30
N SER A 354 -34.31 -0.40 16.07
CA SER A 354 -33.62 0.79 15.56
C SER A 354 -32.12 0.57 15.42
N TRP A 355 -31.56 1.14 14.36
CA TRP A 355 -30.15 1.05 13.98
C TRP A 355 -29.62 2.42 13.59
N THR A 356 -28.32 2.61 13.83
CA THR A 356 -27.58 3.77 13.30
C THR A 356 -26.54 3.27 12.31
N TYR A 357 -26.54 3.79 11.09
CA TYR A 357 -25.46 3.59 10.14
C TYR A 357 -24.51 4.78 10.16
N ILE A 358 -23.27 4.50 9.80
CA ILE A 358 -22.23 5.49 9.53
C ILE A 358 -21.69 5.15 8.14
N ASN A 359 -21.66 6.15 7.24
CA ASN A 359 -21.16 5.94 5.88
C ASN A 359 -19.63 5.89 5.87
N GLU A 360 -19.08 4.73 6.28
CA GLU A 360 -17.65 4.44 6.30
C GLU A 360 -17.42 2.94 6.05
N PRO A 361 -16.31 2.54 5.39
CA PRO A 361 -15.88 1.14 5.38
C PRO A 361 -15.68 0.63 6.82
N THR A 362 -15.75 -0.67 7.03
CA THR A 362 -15.43 -1.26 8.34
C THR A 362 -13.92 -1.37 8.54
N ILE A 363 -13.23 -1.87 7.49
CA ILE A 363 -11.81 -2.26 7.55
C ILE A 363 -11.23 -2.22 6.13
N VAL A 364 -9.91 -2.19 6.02
CA VAL A 364 -9.17 -2.34 4.75
C VAL A 364 -8.36 -3.63 4.77
N ALA A 365 -8.25 -4.30 3.62
CA ALA A 365 -7.41 -5.48 3.43
C ALA A 365 -6.69 -5.43 2.07
N PRO A 366 -5.66 -6.25 1.85
CA PRO A 366 -4.98 -6.31 0.56
C PRO A 366 -5.96 -6.69 -0.57
N GLY A 367 -5.96 -5.91 -1.66
CA GLY A 367 -6.87 -6.09 -2.79
C GLY A 367 -6.25 -5.85 -4.15
N VAL A 368 -4.92 -5.67 -4.24
CA VAL A 368 -4.21 -5.43 -5.51
C VAL A 368 -3.32 -6.59 -5.85
N ASP A 369 -3.35 -6.98 -7.13
CA ASP A 369 -2.52 -8.04 -7.71
C ASP A 369 -2.57 -9.33 -6.90
N ILE A 370 -3.77 -9.71 -6.49
CA ILE A 370 -3.99 -10.92 -5.70
C ILE A 370 -3.96 -12.12 -6.63
N VAL A 371 -2.98 -13.01 -6.44
CA VAL A 371 -2.88 -14.28 -7.17
C VAL A 371 -3.78 -15.31 -6.49
N SER A 372 -4.70 -15.91 -7.22
CA SER A 372 -5.60 -16.94 -6.72
C SER A 372 -6.00 -17.92 -7.82
N THR A 373 -6.87 -18.88 -7.50
CA THR A 373 -7.30 -19.93 -8.42
C THR A 373 -7.92 -19.39 -9.70
N ARG A 374 -7.55 -19.98 -10.83
CA ARG A 374 -7.95 -19.61 -12.18
C ARG A 374 -9.04 -20.56 -12.67
N ASP A 375 -10.14 -20.01 -13.16
CA ASP A 375 -11.07 -20.74 -14.02
C ASP A 375 -10.56 -20.66 -15.48
N PRO A 376 -10.26 -21.80 -16.14
CA PRO A 376 -9.76 -21.79 -17.50
C PRO A 376 -10.82 -21.35 -18.53
N LEU A 377 -12.11 -21.37 -18.19
CA LEU A 377 -13.22 -20.97 -19.04
C LEU A 377 -13.71 -19.55 -18.78
N GLY A 378 -13.24 -18.90 -17.71
CA GLY A 378 -13.63 -17.55 -17.33
C GLY A 378 -13.14 -16.48 -18.32
N ALA A 379 -13.95 -15.43 -18.50
CA ALA A 379 -13.60 -14.30 -19.37
C ALA A 379 -12.58 -13.34 -18.76
N LEU A 380 -12.47 -13.25 -17.42
CA LEU A 380 -11.57 -12.33 -16.73
C LEU A 380 -10.10 -12.78 -16.73
N PRO A 381 -9.74 -14.06 -16.50
CA PRO A 381 -8.35 -14.47 -16.47
C PRO A 381 -7.51 -14.09 -17.72
N PRO A 382 -8.04 -14.15 -18.95
CA PRO A 382 -7.30 -13.69 -20.13
C PRO A 382 -6.93 -12.21 -20.10
N LEU A 383 -7.67 -11.36 -19.38
CA LEU A 383 -7.38 -9.93 -19.26
C LEU A 383 -6.15 -9.64 -18.38
N ALA A 384 -5.77 -10.59 -17.53
CA ALA A 384 -4.59 -10.51 -16.67
C ALA A 384 -3.35 -11.20 -17.28
N ALA A 385 -3.39 -11.67 -18.52
CA ALA A 385 -2.37 -12.55 -19.10
C ALA A 385 -0.93 -11.97 -19.02
N ASP A 386 -0.75 -10.68 -19.28
CA ASP A 386 0.55 -10.02 -19.22
C ASP A 386 1.04 -9.90 -17.76
N LEU A 387 0.16 -9.53 -16.84
CA LEU A 387 0.45 -9.44 -15.42
C LEU A 387 0.71 -10.84 -14.83
N ASP A 388 -0.08 -11.84 -15.21
CA ASP A 388 0.12 -13.23 -14.81
C ASP A 388 1.51 -13.73 -15.25
N ALA A 389 1.89 -13.47 -16.50
CA ALA A 389 3.21 -13.86 -17.02
C ALA A 389 4.37 -13.17 -16.28
N ALA A 390 4.15 -11.95 -15.79
CA ALA A 390 5.13 -11.19 -15.01
C ALA A 390 5.22 -11.62 -13.54
N THR A 391 4.12 -12.12 -12.94
CA THR A 391 4.01 -12.33 -11.50
C THR A 391 3.93 -13.80 -11.09
N ILE A 392 3.48 -14.69 -11.97
CA ILE A 392 3.25 -16.11 -11.70
C ILE A 392 4.29 -16.95 -12.44
N ALA A 393 4.98 -17.82 -11.71
CA ALA A 393 5.93 -18.73 -12.36
C ALA A 393 5.24 -19.61 -13.43
N PRO A 394 5.88 -19.86 -14.60
CA PRO A 394 5.25 -20.51 -15.75
C PRO A 394 4.55 -21.85 -15.43
N ALA A 395 5.07 -22.61 -14.46
CA ALA A 395 4.48 -23.89 -14.03
C ALA A 395 3.09 -23.73 -13.38
N TYR A 396 2.74 -22.54 -12.90
CA TYR A 396 1.50 -22.27 -12.18
C TYR A 396 0.48 -21.46 -12.97
N LEU A 397 0.88 -20.86 -14.10
CA LEU A 397 -0.01 -20.07 -14.98
C LEU A 397 -1.32 -20.77 -15.37
N PRO A 398 -1.34 -22.09 -15.64
CA PRO A 398 -2.61 -22.75 -15.97
C PRO A 398 -3.62 -22.81 -14.82
N PHE A 399 -3.17 -22.60 -13.58
CA PHE A 399 -3.97 -22.84 -12.37
C PHE A 399 -4.25 -21.57 -11.57
N TYR A 400 -3.50 -20.51 -11.80
CA TYR A 400 -3.63 -19.26 -11.05
C TYR A 400 -3.66 -18.06 -11.97
N THR A 401 -4.31 -17.00 -11.50
CA THR A 401 -4.43 -15.71 -12.19
C THR A 401 -4.41 -14.59 -11.15
N THR A 402 -4.11 -13.39 -11.61
CA THR A 402 -4.02 -12.17 -10.78
C THR A 402 -5.24 -11.30 -10.99
N MET A 403 -5.86 -10.81 -9.92
CA MET A 403 -6.95 -9.84 -9.98
C MET A 403 -6.76 -8.74 -8.93
N SER A 404 -7.31 -7.55 -9.21
CA SER A 404 -7.31 -6.39 -8.31
C SER A 404 -8.72 -5.86 -8.11
N GLY A 405 -9.03 -5.43 -6.88
CA GLY A 405 -10.34 -4.88 -6.53
C GLY A 405 -10.65 -5.02 -5.03
N THR A 406 -11.61 -4.25 -4.54
CA THR A 406 -12.23 -4.53 -3.23
C THR A 406 -12.87 -5.92 -3.20
N SER A 407 -13.15 -6.46 -4.38
CA SER A 407 -13.58 -7.85 -4.60
C SER A 407 -12.55 -8.90 -4.14
N MET A 408 -11.25 -8.57 -4.10
CA MET A 408 -10.17 -9.45 -3.61
C MET A 408 -9.87 -9.19 -2.14
N ALA A 409 -10.07 -7.97 -1.66
CA ALA A 409 -9.98 -7.62 -0.25
C ALA A 409 -11.10 -8.28 0.59
N THR A 410 -12.30 -8.36 0.05
CA THR A 410 -13.48 -8.97 0.71
C THR A 410 -13.27 -10.43 1.08
N PRO A 411 -12.90 -11.34 0.17
CA PRO A 411 -12.63 -12.74 0.50
C PRO A 411 -11.44 -12.90 1.43
N HIS A 412 -10.45 -12.00 1.37
CA HIS A 412 -9.34 -11.99 2.31
C HIS A 412 -9.85 -11.83 3.75
N VAL A 413 -10.77 -10.88 3.99
CA VAL A 413 -11.41 -10.67 5.29
C VAL A 413 -12.37 -11.83 5.64
N ALA A 414 -13.11 -12.38 4.68
CA ALA A 414 -13.97 -13.54 4.92
C ALA A 414 -13.16 -14.75 5.42
N GLY A 415 -11.97 -14.99 4.84
CA GLY A 415 -11.03 -15.99 5.34
C GLY A 415 -10.51 -15.68 6.75
N ILE A 416 -10.17 -14.42 7.05
CA ILE A 416 -9.77 -14.02 8.42
C ILE A 416 -10.92 -14.27 9.42
N ILE A 417 -12.16 -14.00 9.05
CA ILE A 417 -13.33 -14.29 9.88
C ILE A 417 -13.48 -15.79 10.14
N ALA A 418 -13.18 -16.64 9.15
CA ALA A 418 -13.16 -18.08 9.37
C ALA A 418 -12.10 -18.50 10.40
N LEU A 419 -10.90 -17.89 10.39
CA LEU A 419 -9.87 -18.11 11.43
C LEU A 419 -10.34 -17.63 12.81
N ILE A 420 -11.02 -16.48 12.88
CA ILE A 420 -11.61 -15.93 14.12
C ILE A 420 -12.67 -16.87 14.68
N LEU A 421 -13.56 -17.41 13.84
CA LEU A 421 -14.64 -18.30 14.25
C LEU A 421 -14.14 -19.72 14.55
N GLU A 422 -13.03 -20.18 13.97
CA GLU A 422 -12.31 -21.37 14.45
C GLU A 422 -11.79 -21.16 15.87
N ALA A 423 -11.23 -19.99 16.15
CA ALA A 423 -10.72 -19.67 17.49
C ALA A 423 -11.85 -19.55 18.53
N ASN A 424 -13.00 -18.99 18.14
CA ASN A 424 -14.18 -18.88 19.00
C ASN A 424 -15.48 -18.96 18.16
N PRO A 425 -16.09 -20.15 18.07
CA PRO A 425 -17.30 -20.36 17.27
C PRO A 425 -18.55 -19.67 17.83
N ASN A 426 -18.52 -19.18 19.07
CA ASN A 426 -19.67 -18.57 19.73
C ASN A 426 -19.80 -17.06 19.46
N LEU A 427 -18.85 -16.45 18.75
CA LEU A 427 -18.92 -15.02 18.44
C LEU A 427 -20.11 -14.70 17.53
N THR A 428 -20.87 -13.67 17.90
CA THR A 428 -21.93 -13.10 17.05
C THR A 428 -21.34 -12.23 15.93
N PRO A 429 -22.09 -11.95 14.85
CA PRO A 429 -21.61 -11.05 13.79
C PRO A 429 -21.19 -9.67 14.31
N ALA A 430 -21.91 -9.11 15.27
CA ALA A 430 -21.56 -7.84 15.89
C ALA A 430 -20.21 -7.91 16.63
N GLN A 431 -19.98 -8.99 17.37
CA GLN A 431 -18.71 -9.21 18.08
C GLN A 431 -17.54 -9.42 17.12
N VAL A 432 -17.76 -10.12 16.00
CA VAL A 432 -16.74 -10.28 14.94
C VAL A 432 -16.40 -8.92 14.32
N LYS A 433 -17.40 -8.09 14.00
CA LYS A 433 -17.19 -6.74 13.45
C LYS A 433 -16.43 -5.85 14.43
N ASP A 434 -16.83 -5.83 15.72
CA ASP A 434 -16.15 -5.07 16.77
C ASP A 434 -14.72 -5.54 16.97
N LEU A 435 -14.48 -6.85 16.97
CA LEU A 435 -13.16 -7.44 17.11
C LEU A 435 -12.23 -7.04 15.98
N LEU A 436 -12.66 -7.08 14.71
CA LEU A 436 -11.89 -6.62 13.57
C LEU A 436 -11.52 -5.13 13.72
N LYS A 437 -12.47 -4.29 14.14
CA LYS A 437 -12.22 -2.86 14.36
C LYS A 437 -11.21 -2.63 15.50
N ARG A 438 -11.36 -3.32 16.64
CA ARG A 438 -10.48 -3.15 17.80
C ARG A 438 -9.05 -3.59 17.54
N THR A 439 -8.85 -4.53 16.67
CA THR A 439 -7.53 -5.10 16.39
C THR A 439 -6.86 -4.51 15.15
N ALA A 440 -7.51 -3.58 14.47
CA ALA A 440 -7.00 -2.94 13.26
C ALA A 440 -5.70 -2.16 13.47
N THR A 441 -4.97 -1.95 12.39
CA THR A 441 -3.78 -1.09 12.33
C THR A 441 -4.17 0.23 11.66
N ASN A 442 -3.90 1.37 12.30
CA ASN A 442 -4.17 2.67 11.70
C ASN A 442 -3.38 2.83 10.39
N MET A 443 -4.00 3.34 9.36
CA MET A 443 -3.36 3.65 8.09
C MET A 443 -2.90 5.11 8.07
N THR A 444 -1.63 5.33 7.72
CA THR A 444 -1.01 6.65 7.71
C THR A 444 -1.82 7.64 6.87
N GLY A 445 -2.24 8.77 7.49
CA GLY A 445 -2.97 9.85 6.82
C GLY A 445 -4.39 9.52 6.36
N ARG A 446 -4.97 8.38 6.78
CA ARG A 446 -6.35 8.01 6.42
C ARG A 446 -7.31 8.18 7.59
N LEU A 447 -8.48 8.69 7.27
CA LEU A 447 -9.56 8.93 8.20
C LEU A 447 -10.60 7.80 8.15
N PRO A 448 -11.47 7.64 9.18
CA PRO A 448 -12.44 6.55 9.22
C PRO A 448 -13.39 6.48 8.02
N TRP A 449 -13.81 7.62 7.46
CA TRP A 449 -14.66 7.63 6.26
C TRP A 449 -13.95 7.05 5.01
N GLU A 450 -12.60 7.03 4.99
CA GLU A 450 -11.80 6.46 3.90
C GLU A 450 -11.47 4.98 4.14
N ALA A 451 -11.00 4.64 5.34
CA ALA A 451 -10.37 3.36 5.66
C ALA A 451 -11.01 2.62 6.85
N GLY A 452 -12.13 3.10 7.37
CA GLY A 452 -12.77 2.52 8.55
C GLY A 452 -11.86 2.55 9.78
N ALA A 453 -11.71 1.40 10.43
CA ALA A 453 -10.79 1.26 11.56
C ALA A 453 -9.30 1.16 11.14
N GLY A 454 -9.02 1.01 9.85
CA GLY A 454 -7.68 0.85 9.30
C GLY A 454 -7.45 -0.49 8.63
N HIS A 455 -6.18 -0.91 8.52
CA HIS A 455 -5.80 -2.18 7.91
C HIS A 455 -6.06 -3.37 8.84
N VAL A 456 -6.59 -4.46 8.30
CA VAL A 456 -6.88 -5.67 9.07
C VAL A 456 -5.61 -6.28 9.68
N ASN A 457 -5.71 -6.79 10.91
CA ASN A 457 -4.64 -7.48 11.62
C ASN A 457 -5.16 -8.84 12.15
N ALA A 458 -5.05 -9.86 11.31
CA ALA A 458 -5.52 -11.21 11.62
C ALA A 458 -4.84 -11.80 12.86
N TYR A 459 -3.55 -11.50 13.05
CA TYR A 459 -2.76 -12.07 14.15
C TYR A 459 -3.29 -11.68 15.51
N THR A 460 -3.61 -10.40 15.76
CA THR A 460 -4.19 -9.93 17.01
C THR A 460 -5.69 -10.24 17.10
N ALA A 461 -6.40 -10.25 15.96
CA ALA A 461 -7.82 -10.60 15.91
C ALA A 461 -8.08 -12.04 16.39
N VAL A 462 -7.30 -12.99 15.88
CA VAL A 462 -7.39 -14.40 16.30
C VAL A 462 -6.96 -14.57 17.76
N ALA A 463 -5.94 -13.83 18.24
CA ALA A 463 -5.53 -13.87 19.63
C ALA A 463 -6.64 -13.40 20.60
N GLN A 464 -7.35 -12.33 20.23
CA GLN A 464 -8.50 -11.87 21.02
C GLN A 464 -9.65 -12.86 20.96
N ALA A 465 -9.96 -13.43 19.80
CA ALA A 465 -11.00 -14.46 19.67
C ALA A 465 -10.70 -15.71 20.52
N ALA A 466 -9.43 -16.13 20.56
CA ALA A 466 -8.95 -17.24 21.38
C ALA A 466 -8.90 -16.93 22.89
N GLY A 467 -9.25 -15.72 23.31
CA GLY A 467 -9.27 -15.31 24.72
C GLY A 467 -7.90 -15.09 25.35
N LEU A 468 -6.81 -15.00 24.51
CA LEU A 468 -5.46 -14.73 25.01
C LEU A 468 -5.30 -13.28 25.50
N ARG A 469 -6.03 -12.34 24.87
CA ARG A 469 -6.12 -10.93 25.23
C ARG A 469 -7.54 -10.42 24.95
N ASN A 470 -7.98 -9.40 25.70
CA ASN A 470 -9.29 -8.77 25.52
C ASN A 470 -9.23 -7.24 25.58
N ASP A 471 -8.02 -6.67 25.62
CA ASP A 471 -7.74 -5.25 25.89
C ASP A 471 -7.17 -4.51 24.67
N PHE A 472 -7.35 -5.06 23.46
CA PHE A 472 -7.08 -4.35 22.22
C PHE A 472 -8.06 -3.20 21.97
N GLY A 473 -7.65 -2.18 21.20
CA GLY A 473 -8.48 -1.06 20.75
C GLY A 473 -8.02 0.31 21.23
N ALA A 474 -7.23 0.38 22.31
CA ALA A 474 -6.74 1.66 22.83
C ALA A 474 -5.88 2.45 21.83
N THR A 475 -5.26 1.78 20.85
CA THR A 475 -4.38 2.39 19.84
C THR A 475 -5.11 2.74 18.54
N VAL A 476 -6.35 2.31 18.36
CA VAL A 476 -7.11 2.49 17.10
C VAL A 476 -7.76 3.88 17.05
N ASN A 477 -7.44 4.65 16.03
CA ASN A 477 -7.88 6.05 15.90
C ASN A 477 -9.40 6.20 15.82
N SER A 478 -10.12 5.31 15.14
CA SER A 478 -11.58 5.37 15.02
C SER A 478 -12.33 5.07 16.32
N LEU A 479 -11.63 4.55 17.32
CA LEU A 479 -12.21 4.18 18.64
C LEU A 479 -11.83 5.15 19.77
N ARG A 480 -11.11 6.23 19.47
CA ARG A 480 -10.66 7.21 20.47
C ARG A 480 -11.18 8.61 20.20
N ALA A 481 -11.35 9.39 21.26
CA ALA A 481 -11.54 10.83 21.16
C ALA A 481 -10.18 11.52 20.97
N PHE A 482 -10.15 12.55 20.14
CA PHE A 482 -9.00 13.43 19.95
C PHE A 482 -9.23 14.74 20.69
N ASN A 483 -8.18 15.29 21.30
CA ASN A 483 -8.21 16.57 21.99
C ASN A 483 -8.15 17.76 21.02
N SER A 484 -7.56 17.55 19.85
CA SER A 484 -7.43 18.57 18.82
C SER A 484 -7.98 18.10 17.47
N ASN A 485 -8.47 19.04 16.68
CA ASN A 485 -8.93 18.82 15.33
C ASN A 485 -8.42 19.96 14.43
N ALA A 486 -8.12 19.61 13.19
CA ALA A 486 -7.85 20.56 12.12
C ALA A 486 -8.53 20.08 10.83
N VAL A 487 -8.91 21.01 9.99
CA VAL A 487 -9.52 20.72 8.70
C VAL A 487 -8.60 21.24 7.61
N LEU A 488 -8.31 20.39 6.64
CA LEU A 488 -7.63 20.77 5.42
C LEU A 488 -8.65 20.78 4.29
N VAL A 489 -8.53 21.77 3.43
CA VAL A 489 -9.34 21.90 2.22
C VAL A 489 -8.42 22.02 1.02
N ALA A 490 -8.87 21.58 -0.14
CA ALA A 490 -8.10 21.74 -1.37
C ALA A 490 -7.76 23.23 -1.55
N GLY A 491 -6.51 23.51 -1.92
CA GLY A 491 -6.01 24.84 -2.21
C GLY A 491 -6.35 25.28 -3.63
N ALA A 492 -5.48 26.10 -4.22
CA ALA A 492 -5.54 26.44 -5.63
C ALA A 492 -5.38 25.19 -6.50
N ALA A 493 -5.79 25.28 -7.76
CA ALA A 493 -5.56 24.22 -8.73
C ALA A 493 -4.07 23.82 -8.78
N PRO A 494 -3.75 22.52 -8.93
CA PRO A 494 -2.37 22.09 -9.04
C PRO A 494 -1.62 22.82 -10.16
N ILE A 495 -0.36 23.13 -9.93
CA ILE A 495 0.51 23.77 -10.89
C ILE A 495 1.35 22.69 -11.57
N PRO A 496 1.15 22.40 -12.87
CA PRO A 496 1.99 21.47 -13.59
C PRO A 496 3.39 22.03 -13.79
N PHE A 497 4.40 21.18 -13.73
CA PHE A 497 5.77 21.54 -14.08
C PHE A 497 6.39 20.49 -15.00
N SER A 498 7.31 20.97 -15.82
CA SER A 498 8.21 20.16 -16.62
C SER A 498 9.59 20.80 -16.47
N ILE A 499 10.55 20.06 -15.93
CA ILE A 499 11.90 20.56 -15.64
C ILE A 499 12.90 19.68 -16.38
N LEU A 500 13.72 20.28 -17.24
CA LEU A 500 14.80 19.58 -17.90
C LEU A 500 15.94 19.33 -16.89
N PHE A 501 16.13 18.08 -16.54
CA PHE A 501 17.32 17.69 -15.82
C PHE A 501 18.48 17.45 -16.77
N SER A 502 19.62 18.07 -16.47
CA SER A 502 20.91 17.79 -17.10
C SER A 502 21.97 17.57 -16.02
N PRO A 503 22.81 16.53 -16.12
CA PRO A 503 23.88 16.29 -15.15
C PRO A 503 24.95 17.37 -15.17
N VAL A 504 25.05 18.16 -16.24
CA VAL A 504 25.98 19.28 -16.37
C VAL A 504 25.26 20.51 -16.89
N GLY A 505 25.76 21.69 -16.57
CA GLY A 505 25.18 22.96 -17.00
C GLY A 505 24.31 23.63 -15.94
N THR A 506 23.49 24.59 -16.37
CA THR A 506 22.63 25.38 -15.47
C THR A 506 21.45 24.53 -14.99
N VAL A 507 21.21 24.55 -13.70
CA VAL A 507 20.04 23.92 -13.10
C VAL A 507 18.79 24.74 -13.43
N GLU A 508 17.79 24.12 -14.03
CA GLU A 508 16.49 24.75 -14.20
C GLU A 508 15.81 24.94 -12.85
N ASN A 509 15.33 26.14 -12.60
CA ASN A 509 14.67 26.54 -11.35
C ASN A 509 13.33 27.17 -11.69
N LYS A 510 12.22 26.56 -11.29
CA LYS A 510 10.87 27.06 -11.55
C LYS A 510 10.30 27.69 -10.30
N ALA A 511 9.93 28.97 -10.36
CA ALA A 511 9.28 29.69 -9.29
C ALA A 511 7.76 29.48 -9.30
N PHE A 512 7.14 29.47 -8.10
CA PHE A 512 5.70 29.45 -7.92
C PHE A 512 5.29 30.14 -6.62
N GLU A 513 4.07 30.62 -6.54
CA GLU A 513 3.57 31.39 -5.39
C GLU A 513 2.77 30.50 -4.44
N VAL A 514 3.03 30.66 -3.14
CA VAL A 514 2.29 30.01 -2.04
C VAL A 514 1.56 31.05 -1.22
N GLY A 515 0.24 30.88 -1.11
CA GLY A 515 -0.62 31.79 -0.35
C GLY A 515 -0.54 31.59 1.17
N PRO A 516 -1.00 32.57 1.95
CA PRO A 516 -0.87 32.59 3.42
C PRO A 516 -1.76 31.54 4.13
N LYS A 517 -2.72 30.95 3.44
CA LYS A 517 -3.61 29.91 4.00
C LYS A 517 -3.10 28.49 3.75
N VAL A 518 -2.07 28.33 2.93
CA VAL A 518 -1.55 27.01 2.61
C VAL A 518 -0.91 26.38 3.85
N ALA A 519 -1.42 25.25 4.26
CA ALA A 519 -0.89 24.46 5.36
C ALA A 519 0.21 23.50 4.90
N TRP A 520 0.08 22.97 3.67
CA TRP A 520 1.02 22.01 3.11
C TRP A 520 1.19 22.21 1.60
N VAL A 521 2.43 22.12 1.14
CA VAL A 521 2.83 22.10 -0.27
C VAL A 521 3.37 20.72 -0.58
N ALA A 522 2.90 20.09 -1.64
CA ALA A 522 3.45 18.84 -2.12
C ALA A 522 3.76 18.95 -3.62
N ALA A 523 4.93 18.49 -4.03
CA ALA A 523 5.30 18.34 -5.44
C ALA A 523 5.47 16.85 -5.74
N ARG A 524 4.82 16.37 -6.80
CA ARG A 524 4.87 14.99 -7.27
C ARG A 524 5.37 14.97 -8.70
N ALA A 525 6.25 14.03 -9.03
CA ALA A 525 6.70 13.80 -10.39
C ALA A 525 6.84 12.32 -10.69
N VAL A 526 6.54 11.95 -11.92
CA VAL A 526 6.85 10.63 -12.48
C VAL A 526 8.27 10.71 -13.09
N VAL A 527 9.14 9.82 -12.66
CA VAL A 527 10.57 9.82 -13.02
C VAL A 527 10.99 8.56 -13.76
N ASP A 528 10.05 7.67 -14.04
CA ASP A 528 10.34 6.39 -14.69
C ASP A 528 11.52 5.66 -14.03
N ALA A 529 12.52 5.27 -14.83
CA ALA A 529 13.76 4.65 -14.35
C ALA A 529 14.85 5.67 -13.95
N ASN A 530 14.54 6.97 -13.87
CA ASN A 530 15.54 7.99 -13.60
C ASN A 530 15.81 8.18 -12.10
N THR A 531 17.06 8.43 -11.75
CA THR A 531 17.50 8.59 -10.36
C THR A 531 17.65 10.08 -10.01
N VAL A 532 16.53 10.76 -9.94
CA VAL A 532 16.47 12.20 -9.59
C VAL A 532 15.70 12.41 -8.29
N ALA A 533 15.87 13.57 -7.70
CA ALA A 533 15.10 14.07 -6.56
C ALA A 533 14.51 15.44 -6.88
N ILE A 534 13.31 15.71 -6.37
CA ILE A 534 12.73 17.05 -6.35
C ILE A 534 13.21 17.78 -5.10
N VAL A 535 13.51 19.05 -5.26
CA VAL A 535 13.83 19.96 -4.13
C VAL A 535 12.90 21.16 -4.19
N LEU A 536 12.07 21.31 -3.15
CA LEU A 536 11.30 22.51 -2.88
C LEU A 536 12.15 23.44 -2.02
N THR A 537 12.19 24.73 -2.35
CA THR A 537 12.86 25.77 -1.56
C THR A 537 11.84 26.83 -1.17
N ASP A 538 11.69 27.08 0.13
CA ASP A 538 10.77 28.08 0.65
C ASP A 538 11.33 29.52 0.53
N PRO A 539 10.53 30.55 0.83
CA PRO A 539 10.98 31.95 0.76
C PRO A 539 12.16 32.30 1.66
N ASP A 540 12.40 31.51 2.73
CA ASP A 540 13.56 31.71 3.62
C ASP A 540 14.80 30.93 3.17
N GLY A 541 14.71 30.19 2.05
CA GLY A 541 15.78 29.36 1.55
C GLY A 541 15.87 27.97 2.21
N ASN A 542 14.88 27.56 3.04
CA ASN A 542 14.85 26.21 3.56
C ASN A 542 14.51 25.23 2.44
N ARG A 543 15.19 24.09 2.42
CA ARG A 543 15.09 23.09 1.35
C ARG A 543 14.43 21.83 1.84
N TYR A 544 13.48 21.31 1.04
CA TYR A 544 12.73 20.11 1.32
C TYR A 544 12.86 19.17 0.12
N GLY A 545 13.70 18.15 0.27
CA GLY A 545 13.95 17.17 -0.78
C GLY A 545 12.90 16.05 -0.79
N SER A 546 12.64 15.49 -1.97
CA SER A 546 11.91 14.23 -2.11
C SER A 546 12.72 13.07 -1.54
N ALA A 547 12.03 11.95 -1.30
CA ALA A 547 12.69 10.66 -1.22
C ALA A 547 13.45 10.39 -2.53
N ILE A 548 14.52 9.59 -2.41
CA ILE A 548 15.23 9.07 -3.57
C ILE A 548 14.40 7.92 -4.13
N ALA A 549 13.82 8.08 -5.32
CA ALA A 549 13.26 6.95 -6.02
C ALA A 549 14.41 6.04 -6.48
N LEU A 550 14.45 4.83 -5.95
CA LEU A 550 15.16 3.74 -6.59
C LEU A 550 14.17 3.15 -7.60
N PRO A 551 14.52 2.99 -8.88
CA PRO A 551 13.63 2.45 -9.91
C PRO A 551 13.03 1.07 -9.57
N VAL A 552 13.59 0.39 -8.59
CA VAL A 552 13.15 -0.91 -8.06
C VAL A 552 11.94 -0.80 -7.11
N ILE A 553 11.60 0.42 -6.64
CA ILE A 553 10.60 0.63 -5.57
C ILE A 553 9.41 1.47 -6.06
N GLY A 554 9.59 2.23 -7.13
CA GLY A 554 8.53 3.08 -7.72
C GLY A 554 9.11 4.07 -8.72
N ASP A 555 8.24 4.59 -9.57
CA ASP A 555 8.56 5.57 -10.62
C ASP A 555 8.16 7.00 -10.23
N THR A 556 7.57 7.18 -9.07
CA THR A 556 7.07 8.47 -8.56
C THR A 556 7.90 8.96 -7.38
N ILE A 557 8.21 10.26 -7.40
CA ILE A 557 8.85 10.97 -6.28
C ILE A 557 7.97 12.10 -5.78
N VAL A 558 7.93 12.29 -4.45
CA VAL A 558 7.14 13.34 -3.81
C VAL A 558 7.99 14.11 -2.81
N ALA A 559 7.96 15.44 -2.88
CA ALA A 559 8.51 16.32 -1.87
C ALA A 559 7.37 17.04 -1.14
N GLY A 560 7.39 17.09 0.18
CA GLY A 560 6.39 17.78 0.97
C GLY A 560 6.99 18.74 1.98
N ALA A 561 6.34 19.88 2.18
CA ALA A 561 6.78 20.90 3.10
C ALA A 561 5.60 21.64 3.75
N PRO A 562 5.76 22.13 4.99
CA PRO A 562 4.82 23.07 5.60
C PRO A 562 4.69 24.33 4.73
N GLY A 563 3.44 24.76 4.50
CA GLY A 563 3.17 25.95 3.71
C GLY A 563 3.72 27.21 4.37
N LYS A 564 4.31 28.10 3.56
CA LYS A 564 4.77 29.41 3.95
C LYS A 564 4.46 30.40 2.82
N ALA A 565 3.82 31.52 3.14
CA ALA A 565 3.48 32.51 2.12
C ALA A 565 4.71 33.11 1.45
N GLY A 566 4.67 33.26 0.15
CA GLY A 566 5.72 33.86 -0.68
C GLY A 566 6.11 33.03 -1.88
N THR A 567 7.18 33.47 -2.54
CA THR A 567 7.71 32.81 -3.73
C THR A 567 8.56 31.60 -3.35
N TRP A 568 8.17 30.46 -3.83
CA TRP A 568 8.87 29.18 -3.70
C TRP A 568 9.56 28.81 -4.99
N HIS A 569 10.51 27.89 -4.89
CA HIS A 569 11.22 27.35 -6.04
C HIS A 569 11.18 25.82 -6.03
N ILE A 570 11.05 25.22 -7.21
CA ILE A 570 11.22 23.79 -7.43
C ILE A 570 12.39 23.55 -8.38
N THR A 571 13.27 22.61 -8.01
CA THR A 571 14.39 22.16 -8.83
C THR A 571 14.46 20.64 -8.82
N VAL A 572 15.10 20.08 -9.88
CA VAL A 572 15.39 18.64 -9.97
C VAL A 572 16.89 18.44 -9.84
N ARG A 573 17.31 17.43 -9.08
CA ARG A 573 18.71 17.07 -8.84
C ARG A 573 18.93 15.60 -9.06
N GLY A 574 20.02 15.23 -9.73
CA GLY A 574 20.49 13.84 -9.78
C GLY A 574 21.06 13.39 -8.43
N ILE A 575 20.99 12.11 -8.14
CA ILE A 575 21.25 11.59 -6.80
C ILE A 575 22.67 11.07 -6.62
N GLY A 576 23.43 10.90 -7.68
CA GLY A 576 24.73 10.24 -7.64
C GLY A 576 24.60 8.71 -7.69
N SER A 577 25.69 8.01 -7.59
CA SER A 577 25.71 6.54 -7.71
C SER A 577 24.87 5.86 -6.65
N VAL A 578 23.93 5.01 -7.07
CA VAL A 578 23.18 4.09 -6.19
C VAL A 578 24.07 3.10 -5.43
N SER A 579 25.32 2.92 -5.87
CA SER A 579 26.30 2.04 -5.23
C SER A 579 27.11 2.71 -4.11
N GLY A 580 26.83 4.00 -3.78
CA GLY A 580 27.58 4.76 -2.78
C GLY A 580 28.95 5.25 -3.23
N THR A 581 29.34 4.98 -4.48
CA THR A 581 30.62 5.46 -5.05
C THR A 581 30.44 6.88 -5.58
N ALA A 582 31.25 7.84 -5.16
CA ALA A 582 31.22 9.18 -5.70
C ALA A 582 31.64 9.17 -7.18
N VAL A 583 30.70 9.50 -8.08
CA VAL A 583 30.97 9.58 -9.52
C VAL A 583 31.28 11.00 -10.00
N ASP A 584 31.26 11.96 -9.11
CA ASP A 584 31.62 13.37 -9.37
C ASP A 584 32.74 13.84 -8.42
N PRO A 585 33.98 13.39 -8.64
CA PRO A 585 35.10 13.73 -7.74
C PRO A 585 35.43 15.22 -7.73
N LEU A 586 35.08 15.95 -8.79
CA LEU A 586 35.33 17.39 -8.91
C LEU A 586 34.14 18.23 -8.45
N LYS A 587 33.01 17.60 -8.12
CA LYS A 587 31.77 18.27 -7.64
C LYS A 587 31.26 19.37 -8.60
N VAL A 588 31.38 19.15 -9.89
CA VAL A 588 31.00 20.12 -10.95
C VAL A 588 29.68 19.79 -11.63
N THR A 589 29.01 18.69 -11.25
CA THR A 589 27.75 18.24 -11.87
C THR A 589 26.52 18.55 -11.00
N ASN A 590 25.34 18.47 -11.62
CA ASN A 590 24.04 18.57 -10.94
C ASN A 590 23.60 17.25 -10.25
N GLY A 591 24.53 16.31 -10.03
CA GLY A 591 24.28 14.96 -9.62
C GLY A 591 24.13 14.00 -10.81
N TYR A 592 24.20 12.71 -10.54
CA TYR A 592 24.19 11.67 -11.57
C TYR A 592 22.77 11.14 -11.79
N ALA A 593 22.26 11.38 -12.99
CA ALA A 593 21.00 10.81 -13.50
C ALA A 593 20.99 10.96 -15.02
N ALA A 594 20.12 10.26 -15.72
CA ALA A 594 19.96 10.45 -17.16
C ALA A 594 19.39 11.84 -17.46
N PRO A 595 19.88 12.56 -18.47
CA PRO A 595 19.30 13.83 -18.88
C PRO A 595 17.89 13.59 -19.46
N GLY A 596 16.95 14.47 -19.13
CA GLY A 596 15.57 14.36 -19.60
C GLY A 596 14.62 15.27 -18.84
N TYR A 597 13.40 15.37 -19.33
CA TYR A 597 12.34 16.10 -18.64
C TYR A 597 11.80 15.28 -17.48
N VAL A 598 11.55 15.97 -16.38
CA VAL A 598 10.87 15.47 -15.18
C VAL A 598 9.55 16.22 -15.10
N ASP A 599 8.48 15.51 -15.37
CA ASP A 599 7.11 16.03 -15.40
C ASP A 599 6.39 15.76 -14.09
N GLY A 600 5.63 16.75 -13.64
CA GLY A 600 4.92 16.60 -12.38
C GLY A 600 3.96 17.74 -12.10
N GLU A 601 3.44 17.76 -10.87
CA GLU A 601 2.53 18.80 -10.40
C GLU A 601 2.86 19.24 -8.96
N ILE A 602 2.52 20.46 -8.65
CA ILE A 602 2.58 21.05 -7.29
C ILE A 602 1.15 21.23 -6.82
N SER A 603 0.82 20.62 -5.69
CA SER A 603 -0.51 20.69 -5.07
C SER A 603 -0.46 21.41 -3.73
N PHE A 604 -1.60 21.96 -3.32
CA PHE A 604 -1.74 22.78 -2.13
C PHE A 604 -2.90 22.30 -1.27
N LEU A 605 -2.65 22.18 0.04
CA LEU A 605 -3.71 22.00 1.03
C LEU A 605 -3.76 23.26 1.91
N ASN A 606 -4.94 23.89 1.96
CA ASN A 606 -5.19 25.05 2.79
C ASN A 606 -5.67 24.67 4.18
N SER A 607 -5.36 25.48 5.18
CA SER A 607 -5.98 25.43 6.49
C SER A 607 -7.45 25.83 6.38
N GLY A 608 -8.36 24.95 6.81
CA GLY A 608 -9.80 25.21 6.98
C GLY A 608 -10.18 25.54 8.43
N GLY A 609 -9.17 25.70 9.30
CA GLY A 609 -9.34 25.98 10.71
C GLY A 609 -9.00 24.80 11.63
N TYR A 610 -8.87 25.09 12.91
CA TYR A 610 -8.52 24.11 13.94
C TYR A 610 -9.17 24.43 15.29
N THR A 611 -9.24 23.42 16.17
CA THR A 611 -9.70 23.52 17.55
C THR A 611 -8.78 22.72 18.48
N GLY A 612 -8.76 23.07 19.76
CA GLY A 612 -7.96 22.34 20.77
C GLY A 612 -6.46 22.59 20.69
N MET A 613 -6.03 23.75 20.13
CA MET A 613 -4.62 24.12 19.97
C MET A 613 -4.47 25.64 20.08
N ASN A 614 -4.83 26.23 21.23
CA ASN A 614 -4.90 27.67 21.40
C ASN A 614 -3.52 28.36 21.33
N ASP A 615 -2.45 27.62 21.56
CA ASP A 615 -1.08 28.13 21.64
C ASP A 615 -0.31 28.06 20.31
N VAL A 616 -0.95 27.63 19.20
CA VAL A 616 -0.23 27.50 17.91
C VAL A 616 -0.41 28.70 16.97
N ALA A 617 -1.33 29.62 17.26
CA ALA A 617 -1.79 30.67 16.33
C ALA A 617 -0.63 31.51 15.73
N THR A 618 0.40 31.83 16.52
CA THR A 618 1.55 32.63 16.11
C THR A 618 2.82 31.80 16.00
N HIS A 619 2.76 30.47 16.22
CA HIS A 619 3.94 29.65 16.20
C HIS A 619 4.44 29.42 14.76
N PRO A 620 5.76 29.47 14.48
CA PRO A 620 6.31 29.26 13.12
C PRO A 620 5.94 27.94 12.45
N ALA A 621 5.76 26.86 13.24
CA ALA A 621 5.37 25.54 12.73
C ALA A 621 3.84 25.33 12.71
N ARG A 622 3.01 26.37 12.82
CA ARG A 622 1.56 26.29 12.87
C ARG A 622 1.01 25.42 11.73
N GLN A 623 1.41 25.67 10.49
CA GLN A 623 0.91 24.97 9.31
C GLN A 623 1.23 23.47 9.36
N ALA A 624 2.46 23.11 9.77
CA ALA A 624 2.84 21.71 9.96
C ALA A 624 2.04 21.03 11.07
N ILE A 625 1.74 21.74 12.15
CA ILE A 625 0.94 21.21 13.27
C ILE A 625 -0.51 20.99 12.81
N GLU A 626 -1.12 21.97 12.12
CA GLU A 626 -2.46 21.82 11.55
C GLU A 626 -2.54 20.63 10.57
N PHE A 627 -1.56 20.50 9.68
CA PHE A 627 -1.48 19.37 8.75
C PHE A 627 -1.37 18.03 9.49
N ALA A 628 -0.48 17.94 10.47
CA ALA A 628 -0.26 16.72 11.24
C ALA A 628 -1.48 16.32 12.09
N VAL A 629 -2.20 17.29 12.68
CA VAL A 629 -3.42 17.05 13.44
C VAL A 629 -4.58 16.62 12.51
N ALA A 630 -4.74 17.27 11.36
CA ALA A 630 -5.76 16.91 10.40
C ALA A 630 -5.64 15.48 9.88
N ASN A 631 -4.39 15.00 9.73
CA ASN A 631 -4.06 13.64 9.30
C ASN A 631 -3.87 12.64 10.45
N ARG A 632 -4.21 13.02 11.69
CA ARG A 632 -4.10 12.16 12.87
C ARG A 632 -2.68 11.63 13.14
N LEU A 633 -1.65 12.42 12.79
CA LEU A 633 -0.25 12.09 13.06
C LEU A 633 0.18 12.51 14.47
N VAL A 634 -0.45 13.54 15.01
CA VAL A 634 -0.25 14.09 16.36
C VAL A 634 -1.58 14.51 16.97
N ASP A 635 -1.61 14.73 18.28
CA ASP A 635 -2.79 15.23 19.02
C ASP A 635 -2.36 16.29 20.04
N GLY A 636 -3.28 17.19 20.41
CA GLY A 636 -3.12 18.14 21.50
C GLY A 636 -3.35 17.52 22.87
N TYR A 637 -3.36 18.37 23.88
CA TYR A 637 -3.71 17.99 25.26
C TYR A 637 -5.17 18.36 25.59
N SER A 638 -5.70 17.74 26.62
CA SER A 638 -7.08 17.95 27.08
C SER A 638 -7.39 19.37 27.57
N ASP A 639 -6.36 20.18 27.81
CA ASP A 639 -6.48 21.60 28.17
C ASP A 639 -6.50 22.54 26.94
N SER A 640 -6.71 21.99 25.75
CA SER A 640 -6.73 22.73 24.47
C SER A 640 -5.41 23.41 24.13
N GLN A 641 -4.29 22.86 24.57
CA GLN A 641 -2.94 23.30 24.21
C GLN A 641 -2.25 22.22 23.36
N PHE A 642 -1.37 22.61 22.45
CA PHE A 642 -0.50 21.71 21.71
C PHE A 642 0.91 21.63 22.31
N ARG A 643 1.38 22.73 22.90
CA ARG A 643 2.72 22.89 23.47
C ARG A 643 3.85 22.64 22.46
N PRO A 644 3.93 23.43 21.39
CA PRO A 644 4.80 23.17 20.24
C PRO A 644 6.29 23.05 20.60
N ASP A 645 6.78 23.86 21.54
CA ASP A 645 8.19 23.90 21.98
C ASP A 645 8.53 22.89 23.08
N GLN A 646 7.51 22.17 23.62
CA GLN A 646 7.77 21.13 24.59
C GLN A 646 8.54 19.96 23.96
N VAL A 647 9.56 19.47 24.68
CA VAL A 647 10.33 18.31 24.25
C VAL A 647 9.45 17.07 24.27
N LEU A 648 9.45 16.33 23.15
CA LEU A 648 8.70 15.12 22.96
C LEU A 648 9.20 13.99 23.89
N LYS A 649 8.29 13.32 24.57
CA LYS A 649 8.59 12.18 25.44
C LYS A 649 8.48 10.85 24.69
N ARG A 650 9.20 9.83 25.17
CA ARG A 650 9.15 8.50 24.54
C ARG A 650 7.75 7.88 24.53
N SER A 651 6.95 8.12 25.58
CA SER A 651 5.54 7.71 25.62
C SER A 651 4.68 8.39 24.56
N GLU A 652 4.91 9.67 24.29
CA GLU A 652 4.22 10.43 23.24
C GLU A 652 4.67 9.97 21.85
N LEU A 653 5.97 9.71 21.67
CA LEU A 653 6.47 9.15 20.41
C LEU A 653 5.81 7.81 20.11
N ALA A 654 5.75 6.89 21.08
CA ALA A 654 5.07 5.60 20.90
C ALA A 654 3.59 5.78 20.47
N GLN A 655 2.88 6.70 21.13
CA GLN A 655 1.51 7.04 20.77
C GLN A 655 1.42 7.53 19.31
N TYR A 656 2.26 8.46 18.91
CA TYR A 656 2.20 9.06 17.58
C TYR A 656 2.66 8.11 16.46
N LEU A 657 3.61 7.20 16.75
CA LEU A 657 3.99 6.15 15.81
C LEU A 657 2.82 5.21 15.49
N LEU A 658 2.04 4.82 16.50
CA LEU A 658 0.87 3.98 16.26
C LEU A 658 -0.31 4.74 15.66
N MET A 659 -0.45 6.02 15.98
CA MET A 659 -1.48 6.87 15.39
C MET A 659 -1.30 7.08 13.89
N GLY A 660 -0.07 7.38 13.47
CA GLY A 660 0.15 7.97 12.15
C GLY A 660 1.27 7.36 11.32
N GLN A 661 1.97 6.30 11.75
CA GLN A 661 3.07 5.70 10.99
C GLN A 661 2.83 4.22 10.66
N SER A 662 1.57 3.80 10.58
CA SER A 662 1.18 2.44 10.19
C SER A 662 1.92 1.35 11.00
N VAL A 663 1.91 1.48 12.31
CA VAL A 663 2.49 0.49 13.23
C VAL A 663 1.39 -0.41 13.79
N ARG A 664 1.56 -1.74 13.64
CA ARG A 664 0.61 -2.75 14.15
C ARG A 664 0.52 -2.70 15.66
N GLN A 665 -0.69 -2.72 16.18
CA GLN A 665 -0.83 -2.94 17.61
C GLN A 665 -0.46 -4.38 17.98
N TYR A 666 0.14 -4.54 19.14
CA TYR A 666 0.52 -5.81 19.71
C TYR A 666 0.50 -5.73 21.24
N LEU A 667 0.03 -6.80 21.87
CA LEU A 667 0.13 -7.01 23.30
C LEU A 667 0.63 -8.44 23.54
N PRO A 668 1.53 -8.67 24.50
CA PRO A 668 2.06 -10.02 24.75
C PRO A 668 0.94 -11.03 25.10
N PHE A 669 0.81 -12.09 24.31
CA PHE A 669 -0.28 -13.09 24.48
C PHE A 669 -0.14 -13.90 25.77
N ASN A 670 1.07 -14.02 26.31
CA ASN A 670 1.32 -14.66 27.61
C ASN A 670 0.99 -13.77 28.82
N GLY A 671 0.47 -12.56 28.60
CA GLY A 671 0.12 -11.60 29.64
C GLY A 671 1.30 -10.95 30.38
N LYS A 672 2.56 -11.31 30.03
CA LYS A 672 3.76 -10.77 30.69
C LYS A 672 4.24 -9.50 29.95
N PRO A 673 4.31 -8.35 30.64
CA PRO A 673 4.87 -7.12 30.07
C PRO A 673 6.32 -7.31 29.60
N SER A 674 6.67 -6.65 28.48
CA SER A 674 8.04 -6.62 27.97
C SER A 674 8.98 -5.71 28.78
N PHE A 675 8.42 -4.88 29.66
CA PHE A 675 9.11 -3.91 30.53
C PHE A 675 8.30 -3.71 31.82
N THR A 676 8.93 -3.09 32.83
CA THR A 676 8.34 -2.97 34.19
C THR A 676 7.97 -1.56 34.62
N ASP A 677 8.28 -0.56 33.80
CA ASP A 677 8.20 0.87 34.12
C ASP A 677 7.01 1.61 33.45
N VAL A 678 6.09 0.88 32.83
CA VAL A 678 4.80 1.41 32.36
C VAL A 678 3.69 0.53 32.90
N SER A 679 2.71 1.14 33.57
CA SER A 679 1.60 0.41 34.19
C SER A 679 0.71 -0.29 33.17
N THR A 680 0.43 -1.58 33.39
CA THR A 680 -0.56 -2.34 32.63
C THR A 680 -1.97 -1.76 32.78
N GLY A 681 -2.81 -1.95 31.78
CA GLY A 681 -4.19 -1.42 31.79
C GLY A 681 -4.31 0.07 31.42
N THR A 682 -3.22 0.74 31.08
CA THR A 682 -3.22 2.10 30.56
C THR A 682 -3.06 2.11 29.03
N ALA A 683 -3.57 3.15 28.35
CA ALA A 683 -3.31 3.34 26.92
C ALA A 683 -1.80 3.44 26.63
N ALA A 684 -1.03 4.10 27.51
CA ALA A 684 0.42 4.22 27.40
C ALA A 684 1.12 2.85 27.34
N TYR A 685 0.63 1.85 28.09
CA TYR A 685 1.14 0.48 28.04
C TYR A 685 0.92 -0.14 26.64
N ALA A 686 -0.29 -0.03 26.09
CA ALA A 686 -0.61 -0.59 24.79
C ALA A 686 0.25 0.04 23.67
N TYR A 687 0.48 1.35 23.71
CA TYR A 687 1.38 2.03 22.77
C TYR A 687 2.84 1.59 22.93
N ALA A 688 3.33 1.49 24.16
CA ALA A 688 4.71 1.11 24.43
C ALA A 688 4.99 -0.34 24.01
N GLU A 689 4.12 -1.30 24.37
CA GLU A 689 4.25 -2.72 23.94
C GLU A 689 4.24 -2.85 22.43
N SER A 690 3.30 -2.17 21.77
CA SER A 690 3.22 -2.20 20.31
C SER A 690 4.45 -1.59 19.63
N ALA A 691 5.00 -0.51 20.18
CA ALA A 691 6.17 0.16 19.63
C ALA A 691 7.46 -0.66 19.75
N VAL A 692 7.59 -1.49 20.80
CA VAL A 692 8.78 -2.34 21.02
C VAL A 692 8.62 -3.74 20.40
N ALA A 693 7.42 -4.11 19.95
CA ALA A 693 7.14 -5.44 19.40
C ALA A 693 7.84 -5.65 18.06
N ARG A 694 8.37 -6.87 17.86
CA ARG A 694 8.91 -7.28 16.54
C ARG A 694 7.79 -7.37 15.51
N GLY A 695 8.10 -6.99 14.26
CA GLY A 695 7.14 -6.99 13.16
C GLY A 695 6.08 -5.89 13.29
N GLY A 696 6.35 -4.83 14.07
CA GLY A 696 5.40 -3.74 14.30
C GLY A 696 5.13 -2.90 13.04
N ALA A 697 6.12 -2.63 12.21
CA ALA A 697 5.89 -1.89 10.97
C ALA A 697 4.94 -2.63 10.02
N LEU A 698 3.90 -1.96 9.51
CA LEU A 698 2.91 -2.61 8.64
C LEU A 698 3.52 -3.13 7.34
N ARG A 699 4.49 -2.40 6.76
CA ARG A 699 5.25 -2.81 5.57
C ARG A 699 6.29 -3.92 5.83
N ASP A 700 6.56 -4.31 7.08
CA ASP A 700 7.38 -5.50 7.37
C ASP A 700 6.58 -6.77 7.08
N LEU A 701 6.67 -7.26 5.85
CA LEU A 701 6.00 -8.48 5.41
C LEU A 701 6.56 -9.74 6.11
N SER A 702 7.81 -9.69 6.56
CA SER A 702 8.42 -10.79 7.33
C SER A 702 7.86 -10.88 8.75
N GLN A 703 7.35 -9.78 9.28
CA GLN A 703 6.94 -9.57 10.67
C GLN A 703 8.02 -9.96 11.69
N ARG A 704 9.30 -9.78 11.33
CA ARG A 704 10.47 -10.17 12.13
C ARG A 704 11.40 -9.02 12.46
N GLN A 705 11.25 -7.86 11.82
CA GLN A 705 12.07 -6.69 12.10
C GLN A 705 11.93 -6.28 13.57
N LEU A 706 12.93 -5.58 14.07
CA LEU A 706 12.91 -5.04 15.44
C LEU A 706 11.73 -4.07 15.63
N GLY A 707 11.34 -3.83 16.87
CA GLY A 707 10.33 -2.83 17.17
C GLY A 707 10.72 -1.43 16.67
N VAL A 708 9.72 -0.60 16.43
CA VAL A 708 9.92 0.80 15.99
C VAL A 708 10.53 1.68 17.09
N MET A 709 10.54 1.19 18.31
CA MET A 709 11.31 1.74 19.44
C MET A 709 12.05 0.62 20.15
N GLY A 710 13.22 0.94 20.71
CA GLY A 710 14.01 0.00 21.51
C GLY A 710 13.75 0.11 23.01
N LEU A 711 13.98 -0.99 23.74
CA LEU A 711 14.11 -1.00 25.19
C LEU A 711 15.56 -0.69 25.58
N LEU A 712 15.73 -0.02 26.74
CA LEU A 712 17.02 0.24 27.35
C LEU A 712 17.07 -0.52 28.68
N ASN A 713 17.99 -1.47 28.83
CA ASN A 713 18.12 -2.28 30.03
C ASN A 713 16.80 -2.92 30.53
N GLY A 714 15.95 -3.39 29.59
CA GLY A 714 14.66 -4.00 29.92
C GLY A 714 13.57 -3.01 30.41
N LYS A 715 13.78 -1.70 30.20
CA LYS A 715 12.83 -0.63 30.53
C LYS A 715 12.47 0.18 29.31
N PHE A 716 11.27 0.75 29.31
CA PHE A 716 10.78 1.63 28.24
C PHE A 716 11.19 3.09 28.43
N TYR A 717 11.30 3.56 29.66
CA TYR A 717 11.58 4.95 30.03
C TYR A 717 10.58 5.94 29.42
N PRO A 718 9.29 5.89 29.79
CA PRO A 718 8.23 6.65 29.14
C PRO A 718 8.42 8.17 29.19
N ASN A 719 9.09 8.67 30.23
CA ASN A 719 9.31 10.12 30.48
C ASN A 719 10.63 10.66 29.93
N ASP A 720 11.48 9.81 29.34
CA ASP A 720 12.73 10.27 28.74
C ASP A 720 12.47 11.08 27.46
N ASN A 721 13.39 12.00 27.19
CA ASN A 721 13.32 12.84 26.02
C ASN A 721 13.67 12.06 24.74
N VAL A 722 12.96 12.33 23.66
CA VAL A 722 13.29 11.83 22.33
C VAL A 722 14.44 12.65 21.74
N THR A 723 15.49 11.97 21.27
CA THR A 723 16.61 12.58 20.57
C THR A 723 16.45 12.43 19.06
N ARG A 724 17.17 13.23 18.26
CA ARG A 724 17.10 13.17 16.80
C ARG A 724 17.53 11.80 16.26
N VAL A 725 18.54 11.15 16.86
CA VAL A 725 18.97 9.82 16.43
C VAL A 725 17.92 8.75 16.76
N SER A 726 17.24 8.85 17.91
CA SER A 726 16.16 7.91 18.25
C SER A 726 14.93 8.13 17.36
N LEU A 727 14.63 9.36 16.98
CA LEU A 727 13.57 9.65 16.01
C LEU A 727 13.90 9.08 14.63
N ALA A 728 15.14 9.25 14.14
CA ALA A 728 15.58 8.68 12.86
C ALA A 728 15.39 7.15 12.84
N TYR A 729 15.83 6.46 13.91
CA TYR A 729 15.59 5.03 14.08
C TYR A 729 14.09 4.69 13.96
N SER A 730 13.26 5.39 14.75
CA SER A 730 11.82 5.07 14.82
C SER A 730 11.10 5.27 13.48
N LEU A 731 11.36 6.36 12.76
CA LEU A 731 10.73 6.64 11.47
C LEU A 731 11.19 5.65 10.38
N VAL A 732 12.49 5.37 10.29
CA VAL A 732 13.03 4.42 9.33
C VAL A 732 12.55 2.99 9.61
N GLN A 733 12.47 2.63 10.89
CA GLN A 733 11.95 1.33 11.32
C GLN A 733 10.44 1.20 11.04
N SER A 734 9.65 2.27 11.23
CA SER A 734 8.22 2.30 10.87
C SER A 734 7.99 2.15 9.35
N ALA A 735 8.94 2.61 8.54
CA ALA A 735 8.93 2.42 7.09
C ALA A 735 9.38 1.03 6.64
N ALA A 736 9.72 0.13 7.58
CA ALA A 736 10.23 -1.24 7.35
C ALA A 736 11.58 -1.32 6.62
N LEU A 737 12.43 -0.29 6.72
CA LEU A 737 13.72 -0.18 6.04
C LEU A 737 14.89 -0.71 6.88
N GLN A 738 14.66 -1.66 7.81
CA GLN A 738 15.72 -2.20 8.68
C GLN A 738 16.85 -2.87 7.88
N ALA A 739 16.51 -3.61 6.84
CA ALA A 739 17.50 -4.36 6.06
C ALA A 739 18.48 -3.39 5.38
N GLU A 740 17.97 -2.34 4.77
CA GLU A 740 18.75 -1.28 4.12
C GLU A 740 19.60 -0.51 5.14
N ALA A 741 19.03 -0.21 6.31
CA ALA A 741 19.76 0.48 7.38
C ALA A 741 20.95 -0.35 7.89
N ILE A 742 20.76 -1.66 8.06
CA ILE A 742 21.83 -2.58 8.51
C ILE A 742 22.87 -2.79 7.40
N ALA A 743 22.47 -2.85 6.15
CA ALA A 743 23.38 -3.04 5.01
C ALA A 743 24.23 -1.78 4.71
N PHE A 744 23.88 -0.62 5.25
CA PHE A 744 24.63 0.61 5.01
C PHE A 744 26.06 0.54 5.58
N SER A 745 27.05 0.73 4.70
CA SER A 745 28.48 0.69 5.05
C SER A 745 29.29 1.91 4.56
N GLY A 746 28.63 2.87 3.92
CA GLY A 746 29.23 4.06 3.36
C GLY A 746 29.52 5.17 4.38
N PRO A 747 30.18 6.27 3.93
CA PRO A 747 30.28 7.47 4.74
C PRO A 747 28.91 8.12 4.95
N LEU A 748 28.66 8.63 6.16
CA LEU A 748 27.43 9.35 6.46
C LEU A 748 27.46 10.72 5.80
N THR A 749 26.47 11.01 4.96
CA THR A 749 26.41 12.24 4.17
C THR A 749 25.02 12.86 4.20
N ALA A 750 24.94 14.18 4.08
CA ALA A 750 23.71 14.90 3.87
C ALA A 750 23.70 15.52 2.46
N PHE A 751 22.53 15.52 1.83
CA PHE A 751 22.38 16.07 0.49
C PHE A 751 22.13 17.58 0.55
N TYR A 752 22.90 18.34 -0.19
CA TYR A 752 22.75 19.79 -0.34
C TYR A 752 23.11 20.22 -1.75
N ASP A 753 22.15 20.77 -2.46
CA ASP A 753 22.32 21.37 -3.80
C ASP A 753 23.05 20.47 -4.83
N GLY A 754 22.58 19.21 -4.97
CA GLY A 754 23.18 18.25 -5.88
C GLY A 754 24.46 17.58 -5.36
N LYS A 755 24.92 17.93 -4.17
CA LYS A 755 26.17 17.43 -3.57
C LYS A 755 25.90 16.68 -2.28
N ARG A 756 26.68 15.62 -2.03
CA ARG A 756 26.72 14.94 -0.74
C ARG A 756 27.80 15.52 0.14
N ILE A 757 27.39 16.13 1.24
CA ILE A 757 28.28 16.77 2.21
C ILE A 757 28.49 15.77 3.35
N PRO A 758 29.74 15.43 3.72
CA PRO A 758 30.02 14.57 4.87
C PRO A 758 29.41 15.14 6.16
N VAL A 759 28.81 14.27 6.97
CA VAL A 759 28.29 14.63 8.29
C VAL A 759 29.43 14.64 9.28
N GLU A 760 29.73 15.80 9.88
CA GLU A 760 30.94 15.99 10.71
C GLU A 760 30.84 15.37 12.11
N ASP A 761 29.63 15.31 12.67
CA ASP A 761 29.37 14.77 14.01
C ASP A 761 29.08 13.27 14.03
N VAL A 762 29.51 12.55 12.97
CA VAL A 762 29.34 11.09 12.82
C VAL A 762 29.92 10.27 13.99
N ALA A 763 30.98 10.77 14.64
CA ALA A 763 31.58 10.13 15.81
C ALA A 763 30.63 10.03 17.01
N SER A 764 29.65 10.92 17.10
CA SER A 764 28.60 10.94 18.14
C SER A 764 27.45 10.00 17.83
N ILE A 765 27.47 9.29 16.68
CA ILE A 765 26.44 8.35 16.24
C ILE A 765 26.98 6.92 16.34
N ALA A 766 26.33 6.10 17.15
CA ALA A 766 26.69 4.69 17.26
C ALA A 766 26.69 4.02 15.88
N ALA A 767 27.68 3.17 15.59
CA ALA A 767 27.86 2.52 14.29
C ALA A 767 26.58 1.82 13.80
N SER A 768 25.86 1.13 14.71
CA SER A 768 24.60 0.44 14.42
C SER A 768 23.43 1.37 14.04
N LEU A 769 23.54 2.67 14.28
CA LEU A 769 22.49 3.66 13.97
C LEU A 769 22.82 4.52 12.75
N ARG A 770 24.03 4.43 12.20
CA ARG A 770 24.44 5.27 11.05
C ARG A 770 23.59 5.04 9.81
N GLY A 771 23.25 3.80 9.50
CA GLY A 771 22.38 3.51 8.38
C GLY A 771 20.95 4.08 8.55
N TYR A 772 20.41 4.05 9.76
CA TYR A 772 19.12 4.70 10.06
C TYR A 772 19.18 6.22 9.89
N VAL A 773 20.28 6.84 10.32
CA VAL A 773 20.48 8.28 10.11
C VAL A 773 20.60 8.59 8.61
N GLN A 774 21.38 7.79 7.86
CA GLN A 774 21.54 8.01 6.42
C GLN A 774 20.19 7.90 5.70
N LEU A 775 19.43 6.85 5.99
CA LEU A 775 18.10 6.68 5.36
C LEU A 775 17.12 7.79 5.77
N ALA A 776 17.13 8.23 7.03
CA ALA A 776 16.28 9.34 7.46
C ALA A 776 16.60 10.64 6.72
N LEU A 777 17.88 10.89 6.43
CA LEU A 777 18.33 12.03 5.61
C LEU A 777 17.96 11.85 4.14
N ASP A 778 18.22 10.67 3.56
CA ASP A 778 18.00 10.37 2.14
C ASP A 778 16.51 10.29 1.78
N ARG A 779 15.66 9.85 2.70
CA ARG A 779 14.19 9.84 2.53
C ARG A 779 13.54 11.16 2.91
N GLY A 780 14.33 12.17 3.23
CA GLY A 780 13.83 13.47 3.59
C GLY A 780 13.02 13.51 4.90
N LEU A 781 13.08 12.49 5.75
CA LEU A 781 12.29 12.42 7.00
C LEU A 781 12.80 13.43 8.04
N ILE A 782 14.11 13.61 8.09
CA ILE A 782 14.80 14.55 9.00
C ILE A 782 15.87 15.30 8.19
N ASN A 783 16.01 16.61 8.40
CA ASN A 783 17.06 17.42 7.74
C ASN A 783 18.36 17.40 8.54
N ALA A 784 19.52 17.49 7.86
CA ALA A 784 20.76 17.93 8.46
C ALA A 784 20.72 19.45 8.70
N ARG A 785 21.52 19.91 9.64
CA ARG A 785 21.82 21.35 9.82
C ARG A 785 23.08 21.67 9.02
N PHE A 786 23.02 22.73 8.24
CA PHE A 786 24.15 23.21 7.46
C PHE A 786 24.68 24.52 8.03
N THR A 787 26.01 24.67 8.02
CA THR A 787 26.71 25.90 8.34
C THR A 787 27.77 26.19 7.29
N VAL A 788 28.12 27.43 7.11
CA VAL A 788 29.14 27.89 6.15
C VAL A 788 30.25 28.54 6.91
N THR A 789 31.50 28.20 6.59
CA THR A 789 32.70 28.90 7.08
C THR A 789 33.54 29.35 5.90
N GLN A 790 34.17 30.49 6.02
CA GLN A 790 35.16 31.01 5.07
C GLN A 790 36.30 31.66 5.83
N GLY A 791 37.47 31.10 5.68
CA GLY A 791 38.68 31.69 6.22
C GLY A 791 39.13 32.90 5.37
N PRO A 792 40.00 33.78 5.91
CA PRO A 792 40.45 34.97 5.22
C PRO A 792 41.21 34.67 3.90
N ASP A 793 41.79 33.46 3.77
CA ASP A 793 42.55 33.04 2.57
C ASP A 793 41.76 32.04 1.70
N ASP A 794 40.51 31.73 2.05
CA ASP A 794 39.69 30.78 1.31
C ASP A 794 39.07 31.41 0.04
N LEU A 795 39.31 30.81 -1.13
CA LEU A 795 38.73 31.26 -2.41
C LEU A 795 37.23 31.02 -2.50
N ALA A 796 36.68 30.10 -1.73
CA ALA A 796 35.26 29.77 -1.66
C ALA A 796 34.85 29.33 -0.26
N PRO A 797 33.57 29.57 0.14
CA PRO A 797 33.05 29.09 1.42
C PRO A 797 32.99 27.59 1.49
N THR A 798 33.31 27.02 2.66
CA THR A 798 33.16 25.58 2.94
C THR A 798 31.83 25.33 3.64
N LEU A 799 31.05 24.36 3.10
CA LEU A 799 29.77 23.93 3.65
C LEU A 799 29.97 22.73 4.57
N HIS A 800 29.46 22.81 5.79
CA HIS A 800 29.51 21.80 6.82
C HIS A 800 28.11 21.24 7.09
N ALA A 801 27.97 19.93 7.29
CA ALA A 801 26.73 19.27 7.63
C ALA A 801 26.81 18.61 9.01
N TYR A 802 25.78 18.80 9.83
CA TYR A 802 25.65 18.20 11.16
C TYR A 802 24.29 17.51 11.30
N PHE A 803 24.28 16.33 11.92
CA PHE A 803 23.04 15.65 12.25
C PHE A 803 22.50 16.04 13.63
N ASP A 804 23.33 16.47 14.53
CA ASP A 804 23.03 16.82 15.94
C ASP A 804 22.33 15.65 16.67
N PRO A 805 22.91 14.43 16.78
CA PRO A 805 22.22 13.18 17.15
C PRO A 805 21.60 13.20 18.55
N THR A 806 22.20 13.89 19.50
CA THR A 806 21.76 13.99 20.90
C THR A 806 20.78 15.13 21.16
N LYS A 807 20.58 16.02 20.18
CA LYS A 807 19.63 17.13 20.31
C LYS A 807 18.22 16.57 20.49
N THR A 808 17.49 17.12 21.45
CA THR A 808 16.11 16.73 21.74
C THR A 808 15.14 17.22 20.66
N VAL A 809 14.08 16.47 20.44
CA VAL A 809 13.03 16.77 19.46
C VAL A 809 11.87 17.45 20.18
N THR A 810 11.42 18.60 19.67
CA THR A 810 10.19 19.24 20.14
C THR A 810 8.97 18.63 19.46
N ARG A 811 7.77 18.84 20.04
CA ARG A 811 6.51 18.37 19.46
C ARG A 811 6.25 19.00 18.10
N SER A 812 6.58 20.29 17.89
CA SER A 812 6.52 20.95 16.59
C SER A 812 7.49 20.34 15.57
N SER A 813 8.73 20.05 15.98
CA SER A 813 9.70 19.38 15.11
C SER A 813 9.25 17.97 14.71
N PHE A 814 8.60 17.23 15.62
CA PHE A 814 8.00 15.95 15.30
C PHE A 814 6.81 16.08 14.33
N ALA A 815 5.94 17.09 14.50
CA ALA A 815 4.84 17.33 13.57
C ALA A 815 5.32 17.54 12.12
N VAL A 816 6.43 18.27 11.95
CA VAL A 816 7.10 18.44 10.64
C VAL A 816 7.60 17.08 10.11
N ALA A 817 8.32 16.31 10.95
CA ALA A 817 8.86 15.02 10.54
C ALA A 817 7.75 14.00 10.21
N ALA A 818 6.65 14.01 10.97
CA ALA A 818 5.49 13.15 10.73
C ALA A 818 4.76 13.50 9.43
N GLY A 819 4.62 14.79 9.09
CA GLY A 819 4.08 15.23 7.81
C GLY A 819 4.95 14.79 6.63
N ARG A 820 6.27 14.88 6.78
CA ARG A 820 7.23 14.39 5.77
C ARG A 820 7.19 12.86 5.64
N TYR A 821 7.04 12.15 6.76
CA TYR A 821 6.83 10.70 6.74
C TYR A 821 5.55 10.33 5.98
N LEU A 822 4.44 11.04 6.21
CA LEU A 822 3.20 10.81 5.48
C LEU A 822 3.42 11.01 3.98
N THR A 823 4.07 12.12 3.58
CA THR A 823 4.38 12.39 2.17
C THR A 823 5.24 11.28 1.56
N TYR A 824 6.28 10.83 2.27
CA TYR A 824 7.11 9.70 1.84
C TYR A 824 6.28 8.39 1.74
N TYR A 825 5.43 8.13 2.73
CA TYR A 825 4.63 6.90 2.78
C TYR A 825 3.64 6.82 1.61
N GLN A 826 3.05 7.95 1.24
CA GLN A 826 2.10 8.05 0.13
C GLN A 826 2.77 8.15 -1.25
N SER A 827 4.07 8.36 -1.34
CA SER A 827 4.76 8.36 -2.64
C SER A 827 4.74 7.02 -3.36
N ALA A 828 4.30 5.96 -2.67
CA ALA A 828 4.05 4.64 -3.24
C ALA A 828 2.58 4.46 -3.73
N GLU A 829 1.75 5.53 -3.67
CA GLU A 829 0.39 5.50 -4.25
C GLU A 829 0.49 5.62 -5.77
N ASP A 830 0.40 4.47 -6.49
CA ASP A 830 -0.05 4.39 -7.89
C ASP A 830 -0.39 2.98 -8.29
#